data_1ac5993f72d177fde9d87dbfddb1f754
#
_entry.id   1ac5993f72d177fde9d87dbfddb1f754
#
_cell.length_a   1.000
_cell.length_b   1.000
_cell.length_c   1.000
_cell.angle_alpha   90.00
_cell.angle_beta   90.00
_cell.angle_gamma   90.00
#
_symmetry.space_group_name_H-M   'P 1'
#
loop_
_entity.id
_entity.type
_entity.pdbx_description
1 polymer ?
#
loop_
_entity_poly.entity_id
_entity_poly.type
_entity_poly.pdbx_seq_one_letter_code
_entity_poly.pdbx_strand_id
1 'polypeptide(L)'
;MDITPYKKPEYFRNRELSWISFDERVLNEARDKSIPLFERLKFISITSSNLDEFYMVRVASLKDQVHANYTKKDLSGMDAKEQLTEISKRTHELVQLQYNTYNRSAVPSLEHVGLTIISEHEKLTKEQAEYVDSYFEENIYPVLTPMAMDSARPFPLIRNKTLNIGALVQKKEDSLLSRAEDKKEKKGKEKEKEKELEFATVQVPSVLPRFILLPQDEKTGQRYVILLEEIIERNIGKLFLSYDVVCAHPYRVMRNADLSIDEDEASDLLKEIQKQLKKRQWGEVIRLEVEDKMDKRLLKMLEKEFDIDEDDLFRIPGPLDLTFLMKMYGLDGFDEYKIPKYIPAAVPALMNEDDIFTNIRKGDILLHHPYMTFDPVVQFVQQAAKDPDVLAIKQTLYRVSGNSPIIAALAQAAENGKQVSVLVELKARFDEENNIVWAKMLEKAGCHVIYGLLGLKTHSKITLVVRREETGIRRYVHLGTGNYNDSTAKLYTDCGLLTCNAKIGEDATAVFNMLSGYSEPDRWNKLIVAPLWMKDRFLHLIAMEEEHAKKGQKAHIIAKMNSLCDRDIIAALYSASAAGVKIDLIIRGICCLKVGIPGVSENITVRSIVGNFLEHARIFYFYSGGNEEVFMGSADWMPRNLEKRVEIVFPVEDEQIKKEVMHILDIQMKDNVKASILQADGTYTKPDKRGKMLVNSQEYFCREATERAEKPKEQENSRVFVPAEPEE
;
A
#
# COMPACT_ATOMS: atom_id res chain seq x y z
N MET A 1 -14.66 30.08 -14.26
CA MET A 1 -15.13 28.68 -14.51
C MET A 1 -16.38 28.42 -13.69
N ASP A 2 -17.50 28.03 -14.28
CA ASP A 2 -18.68 27.51 -13.56
C ASP A 2 -18.68 25.98 -13.67
N ILE A 3 -18.44 25.31 -12.55
CA ILE A 3 -18.38 23.84 -12.46
C ILE A 3 -19.70 23.21 -12.02
N THR A 4 -20.72 24.01 -11.71
CA THR A 4 -22.02 23.52 -11.19
C THR A 4 -22.71 22.53 -12.14
N PRO A 5 -22.76 22.75 -13.46
CA PRO A 5 -23.42 21.84 -14.40
C PRO A 5 -22.77 20.43 -14.45
N TYR A 6 -21.50 20.32 -14.04
CA TYR A 6 -20.70 19.09 -14.11
C TYR A 6 -20.69 18.29 -12.80
N LYS A 7 -21.45 18.72 -11.78
CA LYS A 7 -21.53 18.03 -10.48
C LYS A 7 -22.67 17.01 -10.36
N LYS A 8 -23.24 16.56 -11.47
CA LYS A 8 -24.32 15.59 -11.49
C LYS A 8 -23.82 14.19 -11.10
N PRO A 9 -24.54 13.43 -10.25
CA PRO A 9 -24.09 12.09 -9.80
C PRO A 9 -23.80 11.10 -10.94
N GLU A 10 -24.54 11.19 -12.06
CA GLU A 10 -24.33 10.33 -13.23
C GLU A 10 -22.94 10.52 -13.88
N TYR A 11 -22.25 11.60 -13.63
CA TYR A 11 -20.89 11.88 -14.15
C TYR A 11 -19.79 11.28 -13.30
N PHE A 12 -20.11 10.69 -12.15
CA PHE A 12 -19.13 10.13 -11.24
C PHE A 12 -19.27 8.63 -11.14
N ARG A 13 -18.13 7.98 -10.87
CA ARG A 13 -18.08 6.56 -10.48
C ARG A 13 -17.99 6.46 -8.97
N ASN A 14 -18.59 5.41 -8.40
CA ASN A 14 -18.42 5.11 -6.99
C ASN A 14 -16.93 4.82 -6.69
N ARG A 15 -16.47 5.35 -5.58
CA ARG A 15 -15.07 5.26 -5.15
C ARG A 15 -14.64 3.82 -4.84
N GLU A 16 -15.49 3.08 -4.13
CA GLU A 16 -15.18 1.72 -3.65
C GLU A 16 -15.22 0.71 -4.81
N LEU A 17 -16.17 0.84 -5.71
CA LEU A 17 -16.24 0.01 -6.93
C LEU A 17 -15.07 0.30 -7.86
N SER A 18 -14.60 1.54 -7.94
CA SER A 18 -13.39 1.89 -8.66
C SER A 18 -12.15 1.25 -8.02
N TRP A 19 -12.11 1.14 -6.69
CA TRP A 19 -11.03 0.46 -5.97
C TRP A 19 -11.02 -1.04 -6.27
N ILE A 20 -12.18 -1.71 -6.27
CA ILE A 20 -12.29 -3.13 -6.65
C ILE A 20 -11.78 -3.35 -8.09
N SER A 21 -12.13 -2.45 -9.02
CA SER A 21 -11.60 -2.48 -10.38
C SER A 21 -10.08 -2.29 -10.43
N PHE A 22 -9.47 -1.58 -9.48
CA PHE A 22 -8.02 -1.50 -9.36
C PHE A 22 -7.43 -2.83 -8.89
N ASP A 23 -7.99 -3.48 -7.88
CA ASP A 23 -7.48 -4.75 -7.37
C ASP A 23 -7.66 -5.89 -8.41
N GLU A 24 -8.71 -5.81 -9.24
CA GLU A 24 -8.87 -6.66 -10.42
C GLU A 24 -7.71 -6.47 -11.43
N ARG A 25 -7.24 -5.23 -11.67
CA ARG A 25 -6.06 -4.98 -12.52
C ARG A 25 -4.78 -5.56 -11.93
N VAL A 26 -4.64 -5.54 -10.60
CA VAL A 26 -3.54 -6.21 -9.89
C VAL A 26 -3.59 -7.73 -10.13
N LEU A 27 -4.76 -8.33 -9.97
CA LEU A 27 -4.97 -9.77 -10.24
C LEU A 27 -4.72 -10.12 -11.70
N ASN A 28 -5.00 -9.22 -12.65
CA ASN A 28 -4.77 -9.46 -14.07
C ASN A 28 -3.28 -9.63 -14.41
N GLU A 29 -2.36 -9.05 -13.62
CA GLU A 29 -0.92 -9.35 -13.76
C GLU A 29 -0.62 -10.83 -13.42
N ALA A 30 -1.31 -11.42 -12.44
CA ALA A 30 -1.19 -12.85 -12.15
C ALA A 30 -1.75 -13.77 -13.26
N ARG A 31 -2.67 -13.25 -14.07
CA ARG A 31 -3.33 -13.97 -15.18
C ARG A 31 -2.56 -13.87 -16.49
N ASP A 32 -1.64 -12.93 -16.58
CA ASP A 32 -0.78 -12.77 -17.76
C ASP A 32 0.34 -13.83 -17.76
N LYS A 33 0.24 -14.80 -18.67
CA LYS A 33 1.21 -15.89 -18.82
C LYS A 33 2.59 -15.45 -19.32
N SER A 34 2.72 -14.23 -19.82
CA SER A 34 4.02 -13.67 -20.23
C SER A 34 4.87 -13.27 -19.02
N ILE A 35 4.26 -13.16 -17.83
CA ILE A 35 4.93 -12.84 -16.57
C ILE A 35 5.47 -14.14 -15.95
N PRO A 36 6.73 -14.15 -15.45
CA PRO A 36 7.32 -15.30 -14.77
C PRO A 36 6.44 -15.81 -13.61
N LEU A 37 6.40 -17.12 -13.42
CA LEU A 37 5.44 -17.78 -12.54
C LEU A 37 5.46 -17.25 -11.11
N PHE A 38 6.65 -17.07 -10.51
CA PHE A 38 6.74 -16.61 -9.12
C PHE A 38 6.33 -15.14 -8.94
N GLU A 39 6.46 -14.30 -9.97
CA GLU A 39 5.89 -12.95 -9.95
C GLU A 39 4.36 -13.01 -9.96
N ARG A 40 3.77 -13.94 -10.71
CA ARG A 40 2.31 -14.13 -10.72
C ARG A 40 1.78 -14.54 -9.34
N LEU A 41 2.51 -15.36 -8.59
CA LEU A 41 2.18 -15.71 -7.19
C LEU A 41 2.14 -14.47 -6.30
N LYS A 42 3.10 -13.54 -6.47
CA LYS A 42 3.10 -12.27 -5.72
C LYS A 42 1.83 -11.47 -5.97
N PHE A 43 1.40 -11.36 -7.23
CA PHE A 43 0.18 -10.60 -7.56
C PHE A 43 -1.09 -11.23 -6.98
N ILE A 44 -1.19 -12.57 -6.93
CA ILE A 44 -2.29 -13.24 -6.22
C ILE A 44 -2.27 -12.89 -4.72
N SER A 45 -1.09 -12.93 -4.11
CA SER A 45 -0.90 -12.57 -2.70
C SER A 45 -1.23 -11.11 -2.41
N ILE A 46 -0.81 -10.19 -3.29
CA ILE A 46 -1.09 -8.75 -3.16
C ILE A 46 -2.60 -8.49 -3.23
N THR A 47 -3.31 -9.15 -4.16
CA THR A 47 -4.77 -9.07 -4.26
C THR A 47 -5.45 -9.48 -2.96
N SER A 48 -5.02 -10.58 -2.32
CA SER A 48 -5.53 -10.99 -1.00
C SER A 48 -5.28 -9.94 0.08
N SER A 49 -4.06 -9.44 0.16
CA SER A 49 -3.69 -8.44 1.18
C SER A 49 -4.43 -7.12 1.00
N ASN A 50 -4.61 -6.68 -0.24
CA ASN A 50 -5.37 -5.48 -0.59
C ASN A 50 -6.84 -5.62 -0.19
N LEU A 51 -7.44 -6.79 -0.47
CA LEU A 51 -8.83 -7.05 -0.15
C LEU A 51 -9.07 -7.09 1.37
N ASP A 52 -8.13 -7.68 2.13
CA ASP A 52 -8.15 -7.63 3.60
C ASP A 52 -8.19 -6.19 4.11
N GLU A 53 -7.30 -5.31 3.64
CA GLU A 53 -7.27 -3.91 4.05
C GLU A 53 -8.56 -3.18 3.65
N PHE A 54 -9.07 -3.45 2.45
CA PHE A 54 -10.32 -2.87 1.97
C PHE A 54 -11.49 -3.19 2.89
N TYR A 55 -11.64 -4.46 3.29
CA TYR A 55 -12.69 -4.87 4.23
C TYR A 55 -12.53 -4.22 5.58
N MET A 56 -11.36 -4.37 6.20
CA MET A 56 -11.10 -3.87 7.56
C MET A 56 -11.27 -2.36 7.72
N VAL A 57 -11.21 -1.61 6.63
CA VAL A 57 -11.23 -0.15 6.66
C VAL A 57 -12.44 0.42 5.94
N ARG A 58 -12.66 0.03 4.68
CA ARG A 58 -13.66 0.69 3.84
C ARG A 58 -15.05 0.08 4.00
N VAL A 59 -15.14 -1.26 3.94
CA VAL A 59 -16.39 -1.97 4.21
C VAL A 59 -16.81 -1.72 5.65
N ALA A 60 -15.88 -1.80 6.59
CA ALA A 60 -16.11 -1.46 7.99
C ALA A 60 -16.73 -0.08 8.17
N SER A 61 -16.13 0.96 7.57
CA SER A 61 -16.64 2.34 7.65
C SER A 61 -18.05 2.49 7.02
N LEU A 62 -18.37 1.74 5.95
CA LEU A 62 -19.71 1.76 5.36
C LEU A 62 -20.74 1.05 6.26
N LYS A 63 -20.37 -0.05 6.91
CA LYS A 63 -21.22 -0.72 7.91
C LYS A 63 -21.51 0.19 9.10
N ASP A 64 -20.48 0.89 9.62
CA ASP A 64 -20.67 1.89 10.67
C ASP A 64 -21.68 2.99 10.26
N GLN A 65 -21.62 3.44 9.00
CA GLN A 65 -22.60 4.41 8.47
C GLN A 65 -24.03 3.85 8.42
N VAL A 66 -24.19 2.59 8.04
CA VAL A 66 -25.51 1.93 8.04
C VAL A 66 -26.05 1.80 9.45
N HIS A 67 -25.22 1.37 10.43
CA HIS A 67 -25.61 1.28 11.85
C HIS A 67 -25.97 2.65 12.45
N ALA A 68 -25.27 3.72 12.00
CA ALA A 68 -25.60 5.09 12.40
C ALA A 68 -26.80 5.69 11.66
N ASN A 69 -27.48 4.94 10.78
CA ASN A 69 -28.56 5.44 9.91
C ASN A 69 -28.17 6.67 9.06
N TYR A 70 -26.93 6.72 8.61
CA TYR A 70 -26.42 7.82 7.80
C TYR A 70 -26.90 7.69 6.34
N THR A 71 -27.66 8.68 5.88
CA THR A 71 -28.39 8.64 4.59
C THR A 71 -27.75 9.48 3.48
N LYS A 72 -26.62 10.15 3.76
CA LYS A 72 -25.96 10.97 2.75
C LYS A 72 -25.40 10.10 1.63
N LYS A 73 -25.73 10.45 0.39
CA LYS A 73 -25.26 9.79 -0.81
C LYS A 73 -23.82 10.19 -1.14
N ASP A 74 -23.08 9.26 -1.73
CA ASP A 74 -21.73 9.51 -2.26
C ASP A 74 -21.76 10.33 -3.57
N LEU A 75 -20.61 10.50 -4.20
CA LEU A 75 -20.47 11.25 -5.48
C LEU A 75 -21.32 10.65 -6.60
N SER A 76 -21.46 9.32 -6.64
CA SER A 76 -22.23 8.60 -7.67
C SER A 76 -23.73 8.52 -7.38
N GLY A 77 -24.18 9.03 -6.24
CA GLY A 77 -25.56 9.03 -5.82
C GLY A 77 -26.02 7.79 -5.06
N MET A 78 -25.09 6.93 -4.61
CA MET A 78 -25.39 5.72 -3.82
C MET A 78 -25.31 6.02 -2.32
N ASP A 79 -26.25 5.50 -1.53
CA ASP A 79 -26.12 5.47 -0.08
C ASP A 79 -25.22 4.31 0.40
N ALA A 80 -24.93 4.24 1.71
CA ALA A 80 -24.02 3.23 2.25
C ALA A 80 -24.52 1.80 2.05
N LYS A 81 -25.83 1.57 2.12
CA LYS A 81 -26.43 0.24 1.93
C LYS A 81 -26.35 -0.20 0.47
N GLU A 82 -26.69 0.69 -0.47
CA GLU A 82 -26.55 0.45 -1.91
C GLU A 82 -25.09 0.12 -2.27
N GLN A 83 -24.13 0.86 -1.69
CA GLN A 83 -22.70 0.60 -1.88
C GLN A 83 -22.30 -0.79 -1.35
N LEU A 84 -22.71 -1.18 -0.14
CA LEU A 84 -22.39 -2.49 0.44
C LEU A 84 -22.92 -3.64 -0.43
N THR A 85 -24.14 -3.54 -0.94
CA THR A 85 -24.72 -4.55 -1.84
C THR A 85 -23.88 -4.74 -3.11
N GLU A 86 -23.50 -3.64 -3.78
CA GLU A 86 -22.67 -3.73 -4.98
C GLU A 86 -21.23 -4.17 -4.67
N ILE A 87 -20.68 -3.77 -3.52
CA ILE A 87 -19.37 -4.23 -3.05
C ILE A 87 -19.37 -5.73 -2.81
N SER A 88 -20.37 -6.26 -2.09
CA SER A 88 -20.50 -7.70 -1.84
C SER A 88 -20.48 -8.48 -3.15
N LYS A 89 -21.34 -8.12 -4.10
CA LYS A 89 -21.40 -8.75 -5.42
C LYS A 89 -20.01 -8.73 -6.12
N ARG A 90 -19.40 -7.56 -6.25
CA ARG A 90 -18.13 -7.40 -6.97
C ARG A 90 -16.95 -8.06 -6.27
N THR A 91 -16.95 -8.13 -4.95
CA THR A 91 -15.88 -8.79 -4.20
C THR A 91 -16.00 -10.31 -4.24
N HIS A 92 -17.21 -10.87 -4.26
CA HIS A 92 -17.43 -12.29 -4.52
C HIS A 92 -16.94 -12.68 -5.93
N GLU A 93 -17.25 -11.88 -6.95
CA GLU A 93 -16.75 -12.08 -8.31
C GLU A 93 -15.21 -12.04 -8.36
N LEU A 94 -14.58 -11.07 -7.68
CA LEU A 94 -13.12 -10.93 -7.62
C LEU A 94 -12.45 -12.12 -6.91
N VAL A 95 -12.99 -12.56 -5.76
CA VAL A 95 -12.48 -13.73 -5.03
C VAL A 95 -12.61 -15.00 -5.87
N GLN A 96 -13.75 -15.20 -6.55
CA GLN A 96 -13.93 -16.32 -7.46
C GLN A 96 -12.91 -16.30 -8.61
N LEU A 97 -12.63 -15.11 -9.16
CA LEU A 97 -11.61 -14.95 -10.22
C LEU A 97 -10.21 -15.24 -9.67
N GLN A 98 -9.91 -14.80 -8.47
CA GLN A 98 -8.63 -15.03 -7.79
C GLN A 98 -8.38 -16.52 -7.56
N TYR A 99 -9.34 -17.25 -7.01
CA TYR A 99 -9.21 -18.70 -6.78
C TYR A 99 -9.24 -19.51 -8.07
N ASN A 100 -10.00 -19.08 -9.08
CA ASN A 100 -9.88 -19.68 -10.42
C ASN A 100 -8.47 -19.49 -11.00
N THR A 101 -7.84 -18.33 -10.79
CA THR A 101 -6.46 -18.08 -11.23
C THR A 101 -5.47 -18.94 -10.44
N TYR A 102 -5.65 -19.06 -9.13
CA TYR A 102 -4.84 -19.92 -8.28
C TYR A 102 -4.96 -21.38 -8.69
N ASN A 103 -6.19 -21.94 -8.66
CA ASN A 103 -6.43 -23.38 -8.83
C ASN A 103 -6.19 -23.87 -10.27
N ARG A 104 -6.57 -23.08 -11.29
CA ARG A 104 -6.54 -23.54 -12.71
C ARG A 104 -5.31 -23.07 -13.47
N SER A 105 -4.52 -22.16 -12.91
CA SER A 105 -3.35 -21.62 -13.60
C SER A 105 -2.10 -21.68 -12.74
N ALA A 106 -2.08 -21.12 -11.54
CA ALA A 106 -0.87 -21.05 -10.70
C ALA A 106 -0.44 -22.44 -10.22
N VAL A 107 -1.34 -23.20 -9.58
CA VAL A 107 -1.03 -24.53 -9.03
C VAL A 107 -0.55 -25.50 -10.11
N PRO A 108 -1.23 -25.69 -11.24
CA PRO A 108 -0.73 -26.59 -12.30
C PRO A 108 0.62 -26.13 -12.88
N SER A 109 0.84 -24.81 -12.96
CA SER A 109 2.14 -24.30 -13.43
C SER A 109 3.27 -24.57 -12.44
N LEU A 110 2.99 -24.51 -11.13
CA LEU A 110 3.96 -24.87 -10.08
C LEU A 110 4.33 -26.37 -10.15
N GLU A 111 3.34 -27.24 -10.29
CA GLU A 111 3.57 -28.69 -10.46
C GLU A 111 4.46 -28.98 -11.68
N HIS A 112 4.23 -28.26 -12.79
CA HIS A 112 5.03 -28.42 -14.01
C HIS A 112 6.51 -28.02 -13.81
N VAL A 113 6.79 -27.06 -12.96
CA VAL A 113 8.17 -26.60 -12.64
C VAL A 113 8.79 -27.32 -11.45
N GLY A 114 8.15 -28.40 -10.98
CA GLY A 114 8.72 -29.26 -9.94
C GLY A 114 8.36 -28.85 -8.50
N LEU A 115 7.31 -28.07 -8.27
CA LEU A 115 6.82 -27.70 -6.94
C LEU A 115 5.33 -28.02 -6.79
N THR A 116 4.99 -28.95 -5.91
CA THR A 116 3.61 -29.34 -5.61
C THR A 116 3.17 -28.81 -4.26
N ILE A 117 2.01 -28.12 -4.24
CA ILE A 117 1.35 -27.71 -2.99
C ILE A 117 0.33 -28.79 -2.62
N ILE A 118 0.53 -29.44 -1.49
CA ILE A 118 -0.43 -30.39 -0.94
C ILE A 118 -1.49 -29.61 -0.17
N SER A 119 -2.68 -29.54 -0.73
CA SER A 119 -3.86 -28.83 -0.21
C SER A 119 -4.88 -29.72 0.48
N GLU A 120 -4.64 -31.02 0.53
CA GLU A 120 -5.47 -32.03 1.19
C GLU A 120 -4.52 -33.08 1.82
N HIS A 121 -4.52 -33.16 3.13
CA HIS A 121 -3.59 -34.04 3.87
C HIS A 121 -3.84 -35.53 3.62
N GLU A 122 -4.99 -35.93 3.09
CA GLU A 122 -5.33 -37.30 2.68
C GLU A 122 -4.50 -37.74 1.45
N LYS A 123 -3.98 -36.80 0.68
CA LYS A 123 -3.15 -37.10 -0.51
C LYS A 123 -1.67 -37.35 -0.20
N LEU A 124 -1.27 -37.25 1.07
CA LEU A 124 0.09 -37.56 1.50
C LEU A 124 0.44 -39.03 1.24
N THR A 125 1.65 -39.27 0.74
CA THR A 125 2.23 -40.63 0.75
C THR A 125 2.48 -41.07 2.18
N LYS A 126 2.69 -42.38 2.39
CA LYS A 126 2.98 -42.92 3.73
C LYS A 126 4.21 -42.24 4.37
N GLU A 127 5.28 -42.08 3.61
CA GLU A 127 6.52 -41.45 4.07
C GLU A 127 6.34 -39.99 4.41
N GLN A 128 5.60 -39.25 3.57
CA GLN A 128 5.22 -37.84 3.83
C GLN A 128 4.34 -37.72 5.08
N ALA A 129 3.38 -38.61 5.24
CA ALA A 129 2.50 -38.65 6.39
C ALA A 129 3.29 -38.93 7.70
N GLU A 130 4.19 -39.86 7.72
CA GLU A 130 5.07 -40.16 8.87
C GLU A 130 5.93 -38.93 9.23
N TYR A 131 6.50 -38.25 8.23
CA TYR A 131 7.25 -37.00 8.45
C TYR A 131 6.38 -35.90 9.03
N VAL A 132 5.20 -35.67 8.46
CA VAL A 132 4.25 -34.63 8.90
C VAL A 132 3.78 -34.90 10.33
N ASP A 133 3.48 -36.15 10.68
CA ASP A 133 3.03 -36.53 12.02
C ASP A 133 4.14 -36.36 13.06
N SER A 134 5.40 -36.66 12.73
CA SER A 134 6.56 -36.38 13.60
C SER A 134 6.79 -34.89 13.75
N TYR A 135 6.75 -34.14 12.64
CA TYR A 135 6.91 -32.69 12.65
C TYR A 135 5.81 -31.98 13.49
N PHE A 136 4.58 -32.51 13.42
CA PHE A 136 3.48 -32.04 14.25
C PHE A 136 3.79 -32.17 15.74
N GLU A 137 4.23 -33.36 16.18
CA GLU A 137 4.51 -33.65 17.60
C GLU A 137 5.66 -32.81 18.15
N GLU A 138 6.72 -32.65 17.35
CA GLU A 138 7.94 -31.98 17.79
C GLU A 138 7.86 -30.46 17.72
N ASN A 139 7.20 -29.88 16.69
CA ASN A 139 7.30 -28.46 16.38
C ASN A 139 5.96 -27.71 16.47
N ILE A 140 4.82 -28.37 16.26
CA ILE A 140 3.52 -27.71 16.18
C ILE A 140 2.72 -27.92 17.47
N TYR A 141 2.57 -29.15 17.92
CA TYR A 141 1.76 -29.52 19.09
C TYR A 141 2.08 -28.68 20.34
N PRO A 142 3.37 -28.45 20.71
CA PRO A 142 3.70 -27.67 21.90
C PRO A 142 3.30 -26.20 21.85
N VAL A 143 3.01 -25.68 20.65
CA VAL A 143 2.63 -24.27 20.43
C VAL A 143 1.11 -24.08 20.41
N LEU A 144 0.34 -25.16 20.19
CA LEU A 144 -1.10 -25.10 20.03
C LEU A 144 -1.83 -24.99 21.38
N THR A 145 -2.89 -24.20 21.39
CA THR A 145 -3.81 -24.10 22.52
C THR A 145 -5.24 -24.31 22.04
N PRO A 146 -5.76 -25.54 22.14
CA PRO A 146 -7.16 -25.81 21.77
C PRO A 146 -8.13 -25.17 22.77
N MET A 147 -9.24 -24.67 22.26
CA MET A 147 -10.32 -24.06 23.05
C MET A 147 -11.63 -24.77 22.71
N ALA A 148 -12.39 -25.15 23.73
CA ALA A 148 -13.72 -25.75 23.54
C ALA A 148 -14.77 -24.87 24.21
N MET A 149 -15.95 -24.82 23.59
CA MET A 149 -17.14 -24.15 24.12
C MET A 149 -18.00 -25.19 24.86
N ASP A 150 -18.36 -24.90 26.08
CA ASP A 150 -19.34 -25.65 26.86
C ASP A 150 -20.28 -24.72 27.64
N SER A 151 -21.21 -25.27 28.41
CA SER A 151 -22.15 -24.47 29.20
C SER A 151 -21.52 -23.51 30.20
N ALA A 152 -20.23 -23.68 30.53
CA ALA A 152 -19.45 -22.84 31.46
C ALA A 152 -18.45 -21.93 30.73
N ARG A 153 -18.20 -22.14 29.46
CA ARG A 153 -17.22 -21.43 28.65
C ARG A 153 -17.88 -20.82 27.42
N PRO A 154 -17.94 -19.47 27.34
CA PRO A 154 -18.48 -18.80 26.16
C PRO A 154 -17.63 -19.07 24.92
N PHE A 155 -18.17 -18.70 23.75
CA PHE A 155 -17.44 -18.78 22.49
C PHE A 155 -16.10 -18.03 22.61
N PRO A 156 -14.98 -18.65 22.16
CA PRO A 156 -13.66 -18.05 22.31
C PRO A 156 -13.51 -16.78 21.46
N LEU A 157 -12.79 -15.81 21.99
CA LEU A 157 -12.49 -14.57 21.24
C LEU A 157 -11.51 -14.85 20.11
N ILE A 158 -12.01 -14.82 18.89
CA ILE A 158 -11.21 -15.00 17.67
C ILE A 158 -10.65 -13.64 17.24
N ARG A 159 -9.34 -13.56 17.11
CA ARG A 159 -8.64 -12.32 16.74
C ARG A 159 -8.81 -12.00 15.26
N ASN A 160 -8.72 -10.71 14.95
CA ASN A 160 -8.74 -10.23 13.57
C ASN A 160 -7.65 -10.89 12.70
N LYS A 161 -8.03 -11.36 11.50
CA LYS A 161 -7.16 -11.98 10.48
C LYS A 161 -6.51 -13.31 10.89
N THR A 162 -6.80 -13.86 12.05
CA THR A 162 -6.23 -15.17 12.40
C THR A 162 -6.92 -16.28 11.63
N LEU A 163 -6.10 -17.21 11.16
CA LEU A 163 -6.57 -18.49 10.63
C LEU A 163 -6.80 -19.46 11.79
N ASN A 164 -7.93 -20.14 11.80
CA ASN A 164 -8.31 -21.06 12.86
C ASN A 164 -8.88 -22.34 12.24
N ILE A 165 -8.80 -23.44 12.96
CA ILE A 165 -9.53 -24.65 12.64
C ILE A 165 -10.66 -24.79 13.65
N GLY A 166 -11.89 -24.80 13.13
CA GLY A 166 -13.09 -25.09 13.90
C GLY A 166 -13.42 -26.56 13.78
N ALA A 167 -13.81 -27.18 14.90
CA ALA A 167 -14.18 -28.56 14.95
C ALA A 167 -15.51 -28.79 15.69
N LEU A 168 -16.29 -29.75 15.25
CA LEU A 168 -17.38 -30.31 16.03
C LEU A 168 -16.87 -31.57 16.73
N VAL A 169 -17.00 -31.58 18.04
CA VAL A 169 -16.51 -32.65 18.89
C VAL A 169 -17.62 -33.25 19.72
N GLN A 170 -17.50 -34.52 20.04
CA GLN A 170 -18.46 -35.28 20.85
C GLN A 170 -17.72 -35.96 22.00
N LYS A 171 -18.22 -35.86 23.21
CA LYS A 171 -17.63 -36.51 24.38
C LYS A 171 -17.61 -38.03 24.23
N LYS A 172 -16.43 -38.61 24.52
CA LYS A 172 -16.27 -40.09 24.63
C LYS A 172 -16.97 -40.58 25.88
N GLU A 173 -17.71 -41.73 25.78
CA GLU A 173 -18.48 -42.31 26.89
C GLU A 173 -17.58 -42.73 28.09
N ASP A 174 -16.31 -43.09 27.85
CA ASP A 174 -15.34 -43.50 28.87
C ASP A 174 -14.47 -42.36 29.44
N SER A 175 -14.77 -41.10 29.16
CA SER A 175 -13.96 -39.97 29.64
C SER A 175 -14.15 -39.73 31.14
N LEU A 176 -13.12 -39.26 31.84
CA LEU A 176 -13.24 -38.83 33.24
C LEU A 176 -14.26 -37.71 33.45
N LEU A 177 -14.51 -36.94 32.41
CA LEU A 177 -15.50 -35.83 32.41
C LEU A 177 -16.93 -36.39 32.36
N SER A 178 -17.21 -37.41 31.53
CA SER A 178 -18.51 -38.06 31.48
C SER A 178 -18.86 -38.78 32.81
N ARG A 179 -17.86 -39.42 33.42
CA ARG A 179 -18.04 -40.07 34.76
C ARG A 179 -18.30 -39.08 35.88
N ALA A 180 -17.89 -37.82 35.78
CA ALA A 180 -18.16 -36.77 36.75
C ALA A 180 -19.59 -36.20 36.62
N GLU A 181 -20.14 -36.17 35.40
CA GLU A 181 -21.49 -35.71 35.14
C GLU A 181 -22.55 -36.79 35.48
N ASP A 182 -22.31 -38.05 35.16
CA ASP A 182 -23.16 -39.21 35.54
C ASP A 182 -23.36 -39.32 37.05
N LYS A 183 -22.39 -38.90 37.86
CA LYS A 183 -22.53 -38.84 39.30
C LYS A 183 -23.47 -37.75 39.79
N LYS A 184 -23.71 -36.69 39.01
CA LYS A 184 -24.65 -35.60 39.35
C LYS A 184 -26.06 -35.89 38.86
N GLU A 185 -26.25 -36.71 37.79
CA GLU A 185 -27.53 -36.92 37.14
C GLU A 185 -28.32 -38.15 37.58
N LYS A 186 -27.79 -39.00 38.47
CA LYS A 186 -28.51 -40.20 39.00
C LYS A 186 -29.82 -39.89 39.75
N LYS A 187 -30.48 -38.72 39.54
CA LYS A 187 -31.78 -38.33 40.10
C LYS A 187 -32.80 -37.84 39.09
N GLY A 188 -32.82 -38.27 37.86
CA GLY A 188 -33.88 -37.86 36.93
C GLY A 188 -33.83 -38.55 35.57
N LYS A 189 -34.80 -39.43 35.35
CA LYS A 189 -35.37 -39.99 34.10
C LYS A 189 -34.44 -40.18 32.88
N GLU A 190 -34.23 -41.44 32.52
CA GLU A 190 -33.78 -41.88 31.19
C GLU A 190 -34.63 -41.23 30.08
N LYS A 191 -34.05 -40.17 29.46
CA LYS A 191 -34.31 -39.81 28.07
C LYS A 191 -33.03 -40.15 27.32
N GLU A 192 -33.13 -40.86 26.21
CA GLU A 192 -32.06 -40.94 25.23
C GLU A 192 -31.65 -39.51 24.90
N LYS A 193 -30.53 -39.08 25.48
CA LYS A 193 -29.86 -37.77 25.13
C LYS A 193 -29.26 -37.98 23.75
N GLU A 194 -29.81 -37.33 22.75
CA GLU A 194 -29.03 -37.06 21.54
C GLU A 194 -27.67 -36.52 22.01
N LYS A 195 -26.57 -37.18 21.61
CA LYS A 195 -25.20 -36.77 21.98
C LYS A 195 -24.96 -35.36 21.47
N GLU A 196 -24.85 -34.42 22.38
CA GLU A 196 -24.73 -33.02 22.08
C GLU A 196 -23.35 -32.74 21.44
N LEU A 197 -23.34 -32.09 20.24
CA LEU A 197 -22.12 -31.67 19.55
C LEU A 197 -21.63 -30.36 20.18
N GLU A 198 -20.37 -30.34 20.57
CA GLU A 198 -19.72 -29.16 21.12
C GLU A 198 -18.81 -28.52 20.07
N PHE A 199 -18.68 -27.19 20.10
CA PHE A 199 -17.75 -26.48 19.26
C PHE A 199 -16.37 -26.42 19.93
N ALA A 200 -15.35 -26.71 19.17
CA ALA A 200 -13.95 -26.52 19.56
C ALA A 200 -13.17 -25.80 18.45
N THR A 201 -12.15 -25.09 18.82
CA THR A 201 -11.29 -24.39 17.84
C THR A 201 -9.84 -24.33 18.31
N VAL A 202 -8.95 -24.25 17.33
CA VAL A 202 -7.53 -24.02 17.56
C VAL A 202 -7.01 -23.00 16.55
N GLN A 203 -6.28 -22.01 17.02
CA GLN A 203 -5.65 -21.03 16.15
C GLN A 203 -4.43 -21.64 15.45
N VAL A 204 -4.32 -21.44 14.13
CA VAL A 204 -3.11 -21.74 13.36
C VAL A 204 -2.05 -20.69 13.75
N PRO A 205 -0.92 -21.10 14.37
CA PRO A 205 0.02 -20.14 14.97
C PRO A 205 0.84 -19.41 13.90
N SER A 206 0.74 -18.08 13.89
CA SER A 206 1.46 -17.20 12.95
C SER A 206 2.97 -17.12 13.22
N VAL A 207 3.43 -17.58 14.37
CA VAL A 207 4.86 -17.65 14.72
C VAL A 207 5.59 -18.79 14.02
N LEU A 208 4.84 -19.79 13.51
CA LEU A 208 5.38 -20.88 12.69
C LEU A 208 5.27 -20.54 11.19
N PRO A 209 6.12 -21.14 10.36
CA PRO A 209 5.99 -21.02 8.90
C PRO A 209 4.62 -21.51 8.43
N ARG A 210 3.95 -20.76 7.51
CA ARG A 210 2.63 -21.13 7.00
C ARG A 210 2.67 -22.37 6.10
N PHE A 211 3.81 -22.65 5.47
CA PHE A 211 4.03 -23.86 4.68
C PHE A 211 5.32 -24.54 5.11
N ILE A 212 5.32 -25.88 5.04
CA ILE A 212 6.43 -26.74 5.42
C ILE A 212 6.91 -27.47 4.17
N LEU A 213 8.22 -27.43 3.91
CA LEU A 213 8.86 -28.23 2.88
C LEU A 213 8.93 -29.69 3.36
N LEU A 214 8.41 -30.58 2.56
CA LEU A 214 8.55 -32.03 2.79
C LEU A 214 9.87 -32.54 2.23
N PRO A 215 10.34 -33.72 2.67
CA PRO A 215 11.49 -34.37 2.07
C PRO A 215 11.31 -34.49 0.55
N GLN A 216 12.36 -34.15 -0.20
CA GLN A 216 12.36 -34.21 -1.65
C GLN A 216 12.29 -35.66 -2.14
N ASP A 217 11.49 -35.88 -3.16
CA ASP A 217 11.52 -37.16 -3.86
C ASP A 217 12.81 -37.25 -4.70
N GLU A 218 13.77 -38.07 -4.24
CA GLU A 218 15.08 -38.23 -4.90
C GLU A 218 14.98 -38.81 -6.32
N LYS A 219 13.89 -39.49 -6.65
CA LYS A 219 13.72 -40.15 -7.97
C LYS A 219 13.20 -39.16 -9.02
N THR A 220 12.31 -38.30 -8.65
CA THR A 220 11.66 -37.37 -9.59
C THR A 220 12.22 -35.96 -9.49
N GLY A 221 12.93 -35.62 -8.40
CA GLY A 221 13.36 -34.26 -8.11
C GLY A 221 12.22 -33.32 -7.71
N GLN A 222 10.98 -33.82 -7.61
CA GLN A 222 9.80 -33.05 -7.24
C GLN A 222 9.89 -32.59 -5.78
N ARG A 223 9.58 -31.32 -5.56
CA ARG A 223 9.53 -30.73 -4.23
C ARG A 223 8.08 -30.59 -3.81
N TYR A 224 7.81 -30.85 -2.55
CA TYR A 224 6.46 -30.78 -1.99
C TYR A 224 6.43 -29.80 -0.84
N VAL A 225 5.35 -29.02 -0.77
CA VAL A 225 5.03 -28.18 0.38
C VAL A 225 3.62 -28.54 0.87
N ILE A 226 3.43 -28.54 2.19
CA ILE A 226 2.13 -28.68 2.83
C ILE A 226 1.85 -27.46 3.70
N LEU A 227 0.59 -27.02 3.75
CA LEU A 227 0.19 -25.90 4.58
C LEU A 227 0.07 -26.31 6.05
N LEU A 228 0.34 -25.37 6.94
CA LEU A 228 0.35 -25.61 8.39
C LEU A 228 -1.03 -26.05 8.91
N GLU A 229 -2.11 -25.46 8.36
CA GLU A 229 -3.48 -25.86 8.68
C GLU A 229 -3.78 -27.32 8.33
N GLU A 230 -3.29 -27.83 7.20
CA GLU A 230 -3.47 -29.23 6.79
C GLU A 230 -2.80 -30.21 7.77
N ILE A 231 -1.62 -29.82 8.27
CA ILE A 231 -0.90 -30.62 9.29
C ILE A 231 -1.69 -30.66 10.60
N ILE A 232 -2.25 -29.52 11.01
CA ILE A 232 -3.04 -29.42 12.24
C ILE A 232 -4.35 -30.18 12.09
N GLU A 233 -5.04 -30.03 10.97
CA GLU A 233 -6.31 -30.72 10.70
C GLU A 233 -6.13 -32.24 10.71
N ARG A 234 -5.09 -32.76 10.04
CA ARG A 234 -4.71 -34.16 10.06
C ARG A 234 -4.52 -34.72 11.48
N ASN A 235 -3.97 -33.93 12.38
CA ASN A 235 -3.63 -34.34 13.74
C ASN A 235 -4.62 -33.79 14.79
N ILE A 236 -5.76 -33.21 14.37
CA ILE A 236 -6.69 -32.49 15.24
C ILE A 236 -7.21 -33.37 16.40
N GLY A 237 -7.39 -34.67 16.16
CA GLY A 237 -7.80 -35.62 17.19
C GLY A 237 -6.83 -35.78 18.36
N LYS A 238 -5.55 -35.48 18.17
CA LYS A 238 -4.55 -35.51 19.23
C LYS A 238 -4.70 -34.34 20.22
N LEU A 239 -5.38 -33.24 19.78
CA LEU A 239 -5.67 -32.08 20.64
C LEU A 239 -6.89 -32.31 21.53
N PHE A 240 -7.83 -33.19 21.15
CA PHE A 240 -9.11 -33.40 21.81
C PHE A 240 -9.25 -34.85 22.29
N LEU A 241 -8.30 -35.32 23.12
CA LEU A 241 -8.19 -36.73 23.52
C LEU A 241 -9.43 -37.33 24.17
N SER A 242 -10.21 -36.53 24.91
CA SER A 242 -11.45 -36.92 25.57
C SER A 242 -12.69 -36.86 24.69
N TYR A 243 -12.52 -36.47 23.41
CA TYR A 243 -13.58 -36.28 22.45
C TYR A 243 -13.30 -37.08 21.17
N ASP A 244 -14.38 -37.40 20.44
CA ASP A 244 -14.33 -37.82 19.06
C ASP A 244 -14.57 -36.59 18.17
N VAL A 245 -13.66 -36.34 17.23
CA VAL A 245 -13.81 -35.23 16.27
C VAL A 245 -14.72 -35.69 15.14
N VAL A 246 -15.84 -35.01 14.99
CA VAL A 246 -16.85 -35.30 13.97
C VAL A 246 -16.49 -34.67 12.63
N CYS A 247 -16.04 -33.42 12.66
CA CYS A 247 -15.48 -32.72 11.52
C CYS A 247 -14.53 -31.61 12.01
N ALA A 248 -13.62 -31.19 11.13
CA ALA A 248 -12.72 -30.07 11.36
C ALA A 248 -12.54 -29.33 10.03
N HIS A 249 -12.56 -27.98 10.06
CA HIS A 249 -12.41 -27.14 8.88
C HIS A 249 -11.77 -25.82 9.23
N PRO A 250 -10.92 -25.26 8.35
CA PRO A 250 -10.36 -23.93 8.52
C PRO A 250 -11.42 -22.83 8.35
N TYR A 251 -11.29 -21.78 9.16
CA TYR A 251 -12.06 -20.54 9.02
C TYR A 251 -11.22 -19.34 9.40
N ARG A 252 -11.61 -18.17 8.90
CA ARG A 252 -10.94 -16.90 9.15
C ARG A 252 -11.94 -15.77 9.25
N VAL A 253 -11.75 -14.87 10.22
CA VAL A 253 -12.59 -13.69 10.39
C VAL A 253 -11.81 -12.41 10.13
N MET A 254 -12.51 -11.43 9.54
CA MET A 254 -12.03 -10.05 9.50
C MET A 254 -12.92 -9.18 10.35
N ARG A 255 -12.27 -8.29 11.11
CA ARG A 255 -12.96 -7.38 12.03
C ARG A 255 -12.76 -5.93 11.61
N ASN A 256 -13.70 -5.08 11.98
CA ASN A 256 -13.56 -3.65 11.87
C ASN A 256 -12.26 -3.20 12.58
N ALA A 257 -11.32 -2.68 11.80
CA ALA A 257 -10.02 -2.19 12.30
C ALA A 257 -9.84 -0.68 12.05
N ASP A 258 -10.90 0.04 11.69
CA ASP A 258 -10.84 1.50 11.57
C ASP A 258 -10.82 2.12 12.98
N LEU A 259 -9.81 2.95 13.23
CA LEU A 259 -9.65 3.62 14.53
C LEU A 259 -10.47 4.92 14.51
N SER A 260 -11.47 4.98 15.36
CA SER A 260 -12.12 6.24 15.74
C SER A 260 -11.40 6.82 16.97
N ILE A 261 -10.69 7.92 16.79
CA ILE A 261 -10.03 8.65 17.89
C ILE A 261 -10.71 9.99 18.01
N ASP A 262 -11.25 10.28 19.18
CA ASP A 262 -11.67 11.63 19.54
C ASP A 262 -10.44 12.42 19.96
N GLU A 263 -9.94 13.23 19.02
CA GLU A 263 -8.71 14.01 19.21
C GLU A 263 -8.96 15.24 20.10
N ASP A 264 -10.18 15.75 20.12
CA ASP A 264 -10.52 16.96 20.87
C ASP A 264 -10.60 16.70 22.39
N GLU A 265 -10.94 15.46 22.77
CA GLU A 265 -10.97 15.03 24.17
C GLU A 265 -9.66 14.39 24.65
N ALA A 266 -8.72 14.10 23.75
CA ALA A 266 -7.47 13.41 24.07
C ALA A 266 -6.46 14.38 24.71
N SER A 267 -6.26 14.29 26.02
CA SER A 267 -5.20 15.02 26.72
C SER A 267 -3.78 14.55 26.35
N ASP A 268 -3.64 13.35 25.80
CA ASP A 268 -2.39 12.72 25.35
C ASP A 268 -2.70 11.80 24.16
N LEU A 269 -2.49 12.31 22.96
CA LEU A 269 -2.77 11.61 21.69
C LEU A 269 -2.03 10.26 21.60
N LEU A 270 -0.78 10.19 22.07
CA LEU A 270 0.02 8.98 22.04
C LEU A 270 -0.60 7.85 22.88
N LYS A 271 -1.06 8.17 24.11
CA LYS A 271 -1.73 7.19 24.97
C LYS A 271 -3.06 6.74 24.41
N GLU A 272 -3.84 7.65 23.82
CA GLU A 272 -5.13 7.29 23.23
C GLU A 272 -4.94 6.37 22.01
N ILE A 273 -3.97 6.65 21.13
CA ILE A 273 -3.62 5.75 20.02
C ILE A 273 -3.24 4.36 20.56
N GLN A 274 -2.39 4.26 21.60
CA GLN A 274 -2.02 2.97 22.19
C GLN A 274 -3.21 2.20 22.75
N LYS A 275 -4.19 2.88 23.33
CA LYS A 275 -5.43 2.28 23.84
C LYS A 275 -6.31 1.76 22.69
N GLN A 276 -6.48 2.54 21.63
CA GLN A 276 -7.29 2.17 20.47
C GLN A 276 -6.65 1.01 19.68
N LEU A 277 -5.33 0.95 19.56
CA LEU A 277 -4.62 -0.16 18.94
C LEU A 277 -4.96 -1.52 19.59
N LYS A 278 -5.10 -1.55 20.93
CA LYS A 278 -5.52 -2.76 21.65
C LYS A 278 -6.95 -3.17 21.32
N LYS A 279 -7.86 -2.22 21.06
CA LYS A 279 -9.27 -2.48 20.72
C LYS A 279 -9.44 -2.96 19.27
N ARG A 280 -8.54 -2.59 18.35
CA ARG A 280 -8.61 -2.95 16.91
C ARG A 280 -8.76 -4.46 16.67
N GLN A 281 -8.26 -5.30 17.55
CA GLN A 281 -8.33 -6.76 17.42
C GLN A 281 -9.73 -7.33 17.72
N TRP A 282 -10.65 -6.53 18.27
CA TRP A 282 -11.92 -6.95 18.84
C TRP A 282 -13.14 -6.21 18.26
N GLY A 283 -12.97 -5.53 17.13
CA GLY A 283 -14.08 -4.91 16.41
C GLY A 283 -15.10 -5.95 15.92
N GLU A 284 -16.26 -5.48 15.47
CA GLU A 284 -17.28 -6.29 14.83
C GLU A 284 -16.71 -7.16 13.70
N VAL A 285 -17.20 -8.38 13.54
CA VAL A 285 -16.85 -9.23 12.38
C VAL A 285 -17.55 -8.68 11.15
N ILE A 286 -16.79 -8.43 10.10
CA ILE A 286 -17.28 -7.83 8.85
C ILE A 286 -17.10 -8.76 7.65
N ARG A 287 -16.40 -9.88 7.84
CA ARG A 287 -16.22 -10.92 6.81
C ARG A 287 -15.86 -12.24 7.48
N LEU A 288 -16.49 -13.31 7.05
CA LEU A 288 -16.15 -14.68 7.41
C LEU A 288 -15.74 -15.45 6.16
N GLU A 289 -14.55 -16.02 6.20
CA GLU A 289 -14.05 -16.93 5.16
C GLU A 289 -14.06 -18.35 5.71
N VAL A 290 -14.62 -19.27 4.94
CA VAL A 290 -14.69 -20.69 5.28
C VAL A 290 -14.33 -21.53 4.06
N GLU A 291 -13.85 -22.73 4.29
CA GLU A 291 -13.67 -23.71 3.23
C GLU A 291 -15.02 -24.05 2.58
N ASP A 292 -15.06 -24.20 1.25
CA ASP A 292 -16.31 -24.45 0.51
C ASP A 292 -16.99 -25.79 0.88
N LYS A 293 -16.20 -26.74 1.39
CA LYS A 293 -16.67 -28.06 1.84
C LYS A 293 -17.03 -28.12 3.34
N MET A 294 -17.01 -26.99 4.05
CA MET A 294 -17.28 -26.95 5.48
C MET A 294 -18.61 -27.62 5.85
N ASP A 295 -18.60 -28.41 6.94
CA ASP A 295 -19.82 -29.02 7.48
C ASP A 295 -20.87 -27.96 7.82
N LYS A 296 -22.08 -28.16 7.33
CA LYS A 296 -23.19 -27.18 7.46
C LYS A 296 -23.57 -26.87 8.92
N ARG A 297 -23.37 -27.82 9.84
CA ARG A 297 -23.64 -27.61 11.27
C ARG A 297 -22.61 -26.66 11.89
N LEU A 298 -21.33 -26.88 11.54
CA LEU A 298 -20.24 -26.00 11.96
C LEU A 298 -20.42 -24.60 11.39
N LEU A 299 -20.74 -24.49 10.10
CA LEU A 299 -20.99 -23.21 9.43
C LEU A 299 -22.10 -22.41 10.14
N LYS A 300 -23.25 -23.06 10.41
CA LYS A 300 -24.37 -22.40 11.12
C LYS A 300 -23.99 -21.90 12.52
N MET A 301 -23.10 -22.59 13.22
CA MET A 301 -22.60 -22.13 14.50
C MET A 301 -21.76 -20.86 14.33
N LEU A 302 -20.85 -20.84 13.37
CA LEU A 302 -20.00 -19.68 13.08
C LEU A 302 -20.83 -18.47 12.61
N GLU A 303 -21.80 -18.66 11.71
CA GLU A 303 -22.70 -17.61 11.23
C GLU A 303 -23.46 -16.96 12.41
N LYS A 304 -24.00 -17.80 13.32
CA LYS A 304 -24.74 -17.34 14.49
C LYS A 304 -23.84 -16.58 15.48
N GLU A 305 -22.65 -17.11 15.78
CA GLU A 305 -21.75 -16.53 16.79
C GLU A 305 -21.10 -15.23 16.31
N PHE A 306 -20.89 -15.09 15.01
CA PHE A 306 -20.30 -13.89 14.42
C PHE A 306 -21.32 -12.89 13.87
N ASP A 307 -22.60 -13.21 13.92
CA ASP A 307 -23.71 -12.40 13.36
C ASP A 307 -23.47 -12.04 11.87
N ILE A 308 -23.14 -13.07 11.08
CA ILE A 308 -22.78 -12.95 9.67
C ILE A 308 -23.92 -13.45 8.78
N ASP A 309 -24.22 -12.66 7.74
CA ASP A 309 -25.14 -13.04 6.66
C ASP A 309 -24.39 -13.49 5.38
N GLU A 310 -25.14 -13.90 4.36
CA GLU A 310 -24.58 -14.38 3.09
C GLU A 310 -23.75 -13.34 2.34
N ASP A 311 -24.02 -12.05 2.52
CA ASP A 311 -23.28 -10.98 1.85
C ASP A 311 -21.84 -10.86 2.37
N ASP A 312 -21.60 -11.28 3.61
CA ASP A 312 -20.30 -11.21 4.28
C ASP A 312 -19.62 -12.58 4.43
N LEU A 313 -20.29 -13.66 3.95
CA LEU A 313 -19.78 -15.03 3.98
C LEU A 313 -19.10 -15.40 2.66
N PHE A 314 -17.84 -15.81 2.73
CA PHE A 314 -17.03 -16.25 1.59
C PHE A 314 -16.70 -17.74 1.71
N ARG A 315 -17.26 -18.55 0.81
CA ARG A 315 -16.94 -19.98 0.66
C ARG A 315 -15.79 -20.11 -0.31
N ILE A 316 -14.65 -20.56 0.17
CA ILE A 316 -13.35 -20.52 -0.50
C ILE A 316 -13.01 -21.91 -1.06
N PRO A 317 -12.83 -22.05 -2.39
CA PRO A 317 -12.46 -23.31 -3.00
C PRO A 317 -10.93 -23.52 -3.02
N GLY A 318 -10.30 -23.56 -1.85
CA GLY A 318 -8.86 -23.72 -1.69
C GLY A 318 -8.36 -23.18 -0.35
N PRO A 319 -7.06 -22.98 -0.20
CA PRO A 319 -6.47 -22.49 1.05
C PRO A 319 -7.01 -21.09 1.39
N LEU A 320 -7.42 -20.88 2.64
CA LEU A 320 -7.77 -19.54 3.11
C LEU A 320 -6.52 -18.67 3.18
N ASP A 321 -6.67 -17.36 2.91
CA ASP A 321 -5.54 -16.40 2.99
C ASP A 321 -4.34 -16.75 2.08
N LEU A 322 -4.43 -16.39 0.81
CA LEU A 322 -3.37 -16.62 -0.18
C LEU A 322 -2.12 -15.73 0.01
N THR A 323 -2.02 -14.96 1.10
CA THR A 323 -0.83 -14.13 1.37
C THR A 323 0.44 -14.94 1.59
N PHE A 324 0.33 -16.24 1.92
CA PHE A 324 1.48 -17.14 2.04
C PHE A 324 2.30 -17.28 0.73
N LEU A 325 1.67 -17.06 -0.42
CA LEU A 325 2.33 -17.12 -1.72
C LEU A 325 3.47 -16.08 -1.83
N MET A 326 3.39 -14.96 -1.11
CA MET A 326 4.47 -13.98 -1.05
C MET A 326 5.73 -14.56 -0.44
N LYS A 327 5.61 -15.42 0.59
CA LYS A 327 6.74 -16.09 1.22
C LYS A 327 7.31 -17.21 0.33
N MET A 328 6.48 -17.86 -0.50
CA MET A 328 6.94 -18.87 -1.46
C MET A 328 7.87 -18.27 -2.52
N TYR A 329 7.77 -16.97 -2.83
CA TYR A 329 8.71 -16.29 -3.70
C TYR A 329 10.17 -16.43 -3.24
N GLY A 330 10.41 -16.57 -1.94
CA GLY A 330 11.73 -16.77 -1.33
C GLY A 330 12.30 -18.19 -1.44
N LEU A 331 11.59 -19.14 -2.06
CA LEU A 331 12.10 -20.50 -2.25
C LEU A 331 13.29 -20.50 -3.22
N ASP A 332 14.35 -21.20 -2.81
CA ASP A 332 15.57 -21.39 -3.61
C ASP A 332 15.32 -22.36 -4.77
N GLY A 333 16.10 -22.21 -5.85
CA GLY A 333 16.09 -23.13 -6.99
C GLY A 333 14.98 -22.87 -8.01
N PHE A 334 14.31 -21.70 -7.92
CA PHE A 334 13.28 -21.27 -8.88
C PHE A 334 13.60 -19.90 -9.50
N ASP A 335 14.88 -19.50 -9.55
CA ASP A 335 15.26 -18.15 -9.99
C ASP A 335 14.97 -17.90 -11.47
N GLU A 336 14.96 -18.96 -12.30
CA GLU A 336 14.56 -18.86 -13.72
C GLU A 336 13.07 -18.49 -13.92
N TYR A 337 12.24 -18.70 -12.89
CA TYR A 337 10.80 -18.33 -12.88
C TYR A 337 10.51 -17.03 -12.14
N LYS A 338 11.54 -16.23 -11.90
CA LYS A 338 11.48 -14.91 -11.26
C LYS A 338 12.05 -13.84 -12.21
N ILE A 339 11.61 -12.60 -12.05
CA ILE A 339 12.28 -11.47 -12.70
C ILE A 339 13.61 -11.22 -11.99
N PRO A 340 14.73 -11.07 -12.74
CA PRO A 340 16.00 -10.68 -12.14
C PRO A 340 15.85 -9.42 -11.29
N LYS A 341 16.42 -9.45 -10.08
CA LYS A 341 16.35 -8.32 -9.17
C LYS A 341 17.06 -7.10 -9.79
N TYR A 342 16.30 -6.03 -10.00
CA TYR A 342 16.88 -4.78 -10.44
C TYR A 342 17.72 -4.13 -9.33
N ILE A 343 18.93 -3.71 -9.68
CA ILE A 343 19.82 -2.94 -8.80
C ILE A 343 19.69 -1.47 -9.21
N PRO A 344 19.18 -0.59 -8.32
CA PRO A 344 19.03 0.82 -8.63
C PRO A 344 20.36 1.46 -9.06
N ALA A 345 20.33 2.22 -10.13
CA ALA A 345 21.50 2.87 -10.69
C ALA A 345 21.96 4.08 -9.84
N ALA A 346 23.23 4.40 -9.90
CA ALA A 346 23.74 5.62 -9.26
C ALA A 346 23.17 6.88 -9.92
N VAL A 347 23.10 7.97 -9.16
CA VAL A 347 22.63 9.27 -9.67
C VAL A 347 23.79 9.99 -10.37
N PRO A 348 23.75 10.24 -11.69
CA PRO A 348 24.89 10.76 -12.43
C PRO A 348 25.45 12.09 -11.88
N ALA A 349 24.58 12.99 -11.38
CA ALA A 349 25.00 14.26 -10.79
C ALA A 349 25.81 14.12 -9.49
N LEU A 350 25.75 12.95 -8.85
CA LEU A 350 26.41 12.67 -7.56
C LEU A 350 27.55 11.64 -7.67
N MET A 351 27.97 11.28 -8.88
CA MET A 351 29.06 10.33 -9.13
C MET A 351 30.45 10.99 -9.13
N ASN A 352 30.61 12.12 -8.45
CA ASN A 352 31.87 12.82 -8.26
C ASN A 352 32.32 12.73 -6.80
N GLU A 353 33.50 13.27 -6.50
CA GLU A 353 34.08 13.28 -5.16
C GLU A 353 33.57 14.42 -4.27
N ASP A 354 32.73 15.32 -4.80
CA ASP A 354 32.20 16.45 -4.05
C ASP A 354 31.14 15.98 -3.03
N ASP A 355 31.06 16.73 -1.92
CA ASP A 355 29.96 16.53 -0.96
C ASP A 355 28.61 16.89 -1.57
N ILE A 356 27.54 16.38 -0.94
CA ILE A 356 26.18 16.54 -1.48
C ILE A 356 25.75 18.02 -1.55
N PHE A 357 26.18 18.86 -0.60
CA PHE A 357 25.82 20.27 -0.56
C PHE A 357 26.49 21.04 -1.70
N THR A 358 27.75 20.71 -2.02
CA THR A 358 28.47 21.27 -3.17
C THR A 358 27.76 20.90 -4.48
N ASN A 359 27.32 19.65 -4.62
CA ASN A 359 26.59 19.24 -5.82
C ASN A 359 25.24 19.97 -5.95
N ILE A 360 24.47 20.12 -4.87
CA ILE A 360 23.19 20.85 -4.88
C ILE A 360 23.40 22.34 -5.22
N ARG A 361 24.53 22.94 -4.82
CA ARG A 361 24.84 24.33 -5.21
C ARG A 361 25.08 24.52 -6.71
N LYS A 362 25.52 23.47 -7.41
CA LYS A 362 25.74 23.51 -8.87
C LYS A 362 24.43 23.52 -9.65
N GLY A 363 23.35 22.98 -9.08
CA GLY A 363 22.02 22.91 -9.68
C GLY A 363 21.12 21.95 -8.93
N ASP A 364 19.84 22.03 -9.21
CA ASP A 364 18.84 21.11 -8.66
C ASP A 364 19.14 19.66 -9.14
N ILE A 365 18.83 18.67 -8.31
CA ILE A 365 19.07 17.26 -8.62
C ILE A 365 17.76 16.48 -8.53
N LEU A 366 17.37 15.87 -9.66
CA LEU A 366 16.22 14.96 -9.72
C LEU A 366 16.63 13.56 -9.29
N LEU A 367 15.80 12.95 -8.45
CA LEU A 367 15.89 11.56 -8.04
C LEU A 367 14.64 10.83 -8.57
N HIS A 368 14.83 9.71 -9.29
CA HIS A 368 13.73 8.91 -9.84
C HIS A 368 13.84 7.47 -9.36
N HIS A 369 13.19 7.18 -8.23
CA HIS A 369 13.16 5.84 -7.63
C HIS A 369 12.13 4.94 -8.31
N PRO A 370 12.33 3.61 -8.32
CA PRO A 370 13.46 2.82 -7.86
C PRO A 370 14.60 2.73 -8.91
N TYR A 371 14.48 3.41 -10.03
CA TYR A 371 15.44 3.34 -11.14
C TYR A 371 16.79 3.88 -10.73
N MET A 372 16.80 4.99 -9.98
CA MET A 372 17.97 5.52 -9.29
C MET A 372 17.91 5.16 -7.80
N THR A 373 19.09 4.96 -7.19
CA THR A 373 19.21 4.61 -5.76
C THR A 373 18.62 5.68 -4.84
N PHE A 374 18.12 5.24 -3.67
CA PHE A 374 17.64 6.12 -2.60
C PHE A 374 18.78 6.65 -1.72
N ASP A 375 19.99 6.13 -1.89
CA ASP A 375 21.16 6.48 -1.08
C ASP A 375 21.45 7.98 -0.98
N PRO A 376 21.26 8.81 -2.04
CA PRO A 376 21.45 10.26 -1.93
C PRO A 376 20.56 10.92 -0.87
N VAL A 377 19.33 10.44 -0.67
CA VAL A 377 18.43 10.96 0.37
C VAL A 377 18.96 10.61 1.76
N VAL A 378 19.48 9.41 1.93
CA VAL A 378 20.12 8.95 3.18
C VAL A 378 21.41 9.75 3.43
N GLN A 379 22.26 9.88 2.40
CA GLN A 379 23.52 10.64 2.47
C GLN A 379 23.29 12.12 2.80
N PHE A 380 22.23 12.72 2.28
CA PHE A 380 21.87 14.10 2.57
C PHE A 380 21.71 14.33 4.08
N VAL A 381 21.00 13.44 4.76
CA VAL A 381 20.79 13.52 6.22
C VAL A 381 22.06 13.10 6.99
N GLN A 382 22.78 12.05 6.52
CA GLN A 382 23.99 11.57 7.17
C GLN A 382 25.14 12.57 7.09
N GLN A 383 25.34 13.22 5.95
CA GLN A 383 26.35 14.28 5.82
C GLN A 383 25.97 15.49 6.66
N ALA A 384 24.68 15.90 6.65
CA ALA A 384 24.18 16.96 7.51
C ALA A 384 24.42 16.66 9.00
N ALA A 385 24.27 15.41 9.43
CA ALA A 385 24.48 15.02 10.84
C ALA A 385 25.95 15.19 11.27
N LYS A 386 26.91 15.02 10.38
CA LYS A 386 28.35 15.06 10.65
C LYS A 386 29.01 16.41 10.37
N ASP A 387 28.46 17.19 9.46
CA ASP A 387 29.03 18.46 9.00
C ASP A 387 28.96 19.52 10.12
N PRO A 388 30.10 20.07 10.58
CA PRO A 388 30.14 21.05 11.68
C PRO A 388 29.42 22.36 11.33
N ASP A 389 29.27 22.71 10.04
CA ASP A 389 28.62 23.93 9.60
C ASP A 389 27.10 23.80 9.54
N VAL A 390 26.56 22.59 9.65
CA VAL A 390 25.11 22.37 9.73
C VAL A 390 24.61 22.74 11.13
N LEU A 391 23.67 23.68 11.18
CA LEU A 391 23.08 24.22 12.41
C LEU A 391 21.80 23.50 12.80
N ALA A 392 20.95 23.15 11.82
CA ALA A 392 19.66 22.54 12.08
C ALA A 392 19.26 21.56 10.96
N ILE A 393 18.52 20.51 11.36
CA ILE A 393 17.87 19.57 10.47
C ILE A 393 16.40 19.49 10.88
N LYS A 394 15.49 19.66 9.92
CA LYS A 394 14.05 19.50 10.14
C LYS A 394 13.49 18.51 9.13
N GLN A 395 12.69 17.52 9.59
CA GLN A 395 12.19 16.46 8.71
C GLN A 395 10.80 15.99 9.11
N THR A 396 9.98 15.65 8.10
CA THR A 396 8.71 14.96 8.30
C THR A 396 8.88 13.45 8.06
N LEU A 397 8.28 12.62 8.92
CA LEU A 397 8.28 11.17 8.82
C LEU A 397 6.85 10.64 8.87
N TYR A 398 6.48 9.78 7.92
CA TYR A 398 5.16 9.17 7.82
C TYR A 398 5.22 7.64 7.97
N ARG A 399 5.95 6.96 7.11
CA ARG A 399 6.25 5.53 7.14
C ARG A 399 7.75 5.33 7.04
N VAL A 400 8.34 4.64 7.98
CA VAL A 400 9.78 4.46 8.09
C VAL A 400 10.09 2.97 8.16
N SER A 401 11.22 2.54 7.59
CA SER A 401 11.67 1.15 7.67
C SER A 401 12.08 0.73 9.08
N GLY A 402 12.07 -0.57 9.37
CA GLY A 402 12.40 -1.11 10.70
C GLY A 402 13.80 -0.76 11.22
N ASN A 403 14.79 -0.62 10.32
CA ASN A 403 16.17 -0.21 10.64
C ASN A 403 16.53 1.00 9.77
N SER A 404 15.83 2.11 9.95
CA SER A 404 15.99 3.28 9.12
C SER A 404 17.33 3.97 9.31
N PRO A 405 18.17 4.09 8.26
CA PRO A 405 19.41 4.85 8.32
C PRO A 405 19.16 6.36 8.52
N ILE A 406 17.99 6.86 8.11
CA ILE A 406 17.58 8.26 8.31
C ILE A 406 17.32 8.52 9.80
N ILE A 407 16.59 7.64 10.50
CA ILE A 407 16.36 7.76 11.94
C ILE A 407 17.69 7.77 12.69
N ALA A 408 18.59 6.86 12.35
CA ALA A 408 19.93 6.82 12.95
C ALA A 408 20.71 8.12 12.71
N ALA A 409 20.66 8.68 11.51
CA ALA A 409 21.33 9.93 11.18
C ALA A 409 20.74 11.14 11.92
N LEU A 410 19.41 11.20 12.07
CA LEU A 410 18.74 12.27 12.85
C LEU A 410 19.12 12.21 14.33
N ALA A 411 19.15 11.00 14.92
CA ALA A 411 19.61 10.81 16.28
C ALA A 411 21.07 11.25 16.46
N GLN A 412 21.97 10.81 15.57
CA GLN A 412 23.37 11.23 15.56
C GLN A 412 23.54 12.75 15.44
N ALA A 413 22.70 13.41 14.62
CA ALA A 413 22.74 14.86 14.47
C ALA A 413 22.42 15.57 15.80
N ALA A 414 21.42 15.11 16.54
CA ALA A 414 21.08 15.67 17.84
C ALA A 414 22.18 15.43 18.88
N GLU A 415 22.76 14.23 18.91
CA GLU A 415 23.91 13.89 19.77
C GLU A 415 25.14 14.76 19.44
N ASN A 416 25.32 15.15 18.19
CA ASN A 416 26.36 16.09 17.72
C ASN A 416 25.99 17.57 18.05
N GLY A 417 24.95 17.84 18.79
CA GLY A 417 24.57 19.18 19.26
C GLY A 417 23.82 20.03 18.24
N LYS A 418 23.33 19.46 17.15
CA LYS A 418 22.53 20.20 16.14
C LYS A 418 21.09 20.34 16.60
N GLN A 419 20.41 21.39 16.13
CA GLN A 419 18.97 21.57 16.33
C GLN A 419 18.21 20.60 15.39
N VAL A 420 17.67 19.52 15.92
CA VAL A 420 16.95 18.51 15.14
C VAL A 420 15.46 18.53 15.52
N SER A 421 14.60 18.86 14.56
CA SER A 421 13.14 18.83 14.72
C SER A 421 12.55 17.81 13.78
N VAL A 422 11.83 16.84 14.33
CA VAL A 422 11.23 15.74 13.55
C VAL A 422 9.74 15.66 13.81
N LEU A 423 8.95 15.82 12.76
CA LEU A 423 7.53 15.51 12.84
C LEU A 423 7.34 14.02 12.53
N VAL A 424 6.81 13.26 13.47
CA VAL A 424 6.45 11.84 13.30
C VAL A 424 4.95 11.72 13.29
N GLU A 425 4.38 11.28 12.15
CA GLU A 425 2.93 11.07 12.01
C GLU A 425 2.51 9.78 12.71
N LEU A 426 1.94 9.89 13.90
CA LEU A 426 1.52 8.73 14.70
C LEU A 426 0.32 7.98 14.12
N LYS A 427 -0.53 8.66 13.33
CA LYS A 427 -1.75 8.10 12.73
C LYS A 427 -1.50 7.50 11.34
N ALA A 428 -0.25 7.13 11.04
CA ALA A 428 0.08 6.40 9.81
C ALA A 428 -0.49 4.98 9.93
N ARG A 429 -1.59 4.71 9.22
CA ARG A 429 -2.40 3.48 9.35
C ARG A 429 -1.56 2.22 9.21
N PHE A 430 -1.65 1.32 10.21
CA PHE A 430 -0.89 0.07 10.37
C PHE A 430 0.61 0.23 10.65
N ASP A 431 1.11 1.47 10.74
CA ASP A 431 2.49 1.77 11.15
C ASP A 431 2.55 2.51 12.50
N GLU A 432 1.41 2.66 13.18
CA GLU A 432 1.30 3.44 14.40
C GLU A 432 2.26 2.96 15.50
N GLU A 433 2.36 1.65 15.71
CA GLU A 433 3.26 1.06 16.72
C GLU A 433 4.73 1.35 16.42
N ASN A 434 5.15 1.17 15.16
CA ASN A 434 6.52 1.48 14.74
C ASN A 434 6.83 2.97 14.91
N ASN A 435 5.91 3.85 14.50
CA ASN A 435 6.13 5.29 14.60
C ASN A 435 6.21 5.77 16.05
N ILE A 436 5.47 5.15 16.97
CA ILE A 436 5.60 5.41 18.40
C ILE A 436 7.00 5.03 18.92
N VAL A 437 7.53 3.88 18.51
CA VAL A 437 8.87 3.44 18.90
C VAL A 437 9.93 4.41 18.40
N TRP A 438 9.86 4.84 17.14
CA TRP A 438 10.80 5.78 16.56
C TRP A 438 10.72 7.17 17.20
N ALA A 439 9.51 7.66 17.47
CA ALA A 439 9.33 8.93 18.14
C ALA A 439 10.03 8.96 19.50
N LYS A 440 9.84 7.92 20.32
CA LYS A 440 10.51 7.79 21.61
C LYS A 440 12.03 7.66 21.52
N MET A 441 12.53 6.96 20.49
CA MET A 441 13.97 6.84 20.23
C MET A 441 14.59 8.20 19.90
N LEU A 442 13.95 8.97 19.03
CA LEU A 442 14.40 10.30 18.63
C LEU A 442 14.39 11.28 19.79
N GLU A 443 13.34 11.27 20.64
CA GLU A 443 13.28 12.08 21.87
C GLU A 443 14.45 11.75 22.81
N LYS A 444 14.72 10.47 23.01
CA LYS A 444 15.82 10.02 23.88
C LYS A 444 17.19 10.47 23.35
N ALA A 445 17.35 10.59 22.04
CA ALA A 445 18.57 11.10 21.40
C ALA A 445 18.71 12.64 21.47
N GLY A 446 17.68 13.35 21.97
CA GLY A 446 17.66 14.80 22.08
C GLY A 446 17.01 15.54 20.90
N CYS A 447 16.31 14.85 20.02
CA CYS A 447 15.53 15.48 18.97
C CYS A 447 14.26 16.14 19.55
N HIS A 448 13.87 17.26 18.98
CA HIS A 448 12.55 17.86 19.22
C HIS A 448 11.52 17.13 18.34
N VAL A 449 10.72 16.25 18.94
CA VAL A 449 9.72 15.44 18.22
C VAL A 449 8.35 16.10 18.30
N ILE A 450 7.69 16.21 17.14
CA ILE A 450 6.34 16.74 16.97
C ILE A 450 5.44 15.57 16.57
N TYR A 451 4.34 15.33 17.31
CA TYR A 451 3.43 14.19 17.12
C TYR A 451 2.26 14.45 16.16
N GLY A 452 2.45 15.34 15.20
CA GLY A 452 1.45 15.75 14.23
C GLY A 452 0.59 16.93 14.70
N LEU A 453 -0.38 17.30 13.87
CA LEU A 453 -1.35 18.37 14.17
C LEU A 453 -2.71 17.77 14.52
N LEU A 454 -3.43 18.40 15.45
CA LEU A 454 -4.81 18.02 15.76
C LEU A 454 -5.70 18.19 14.54
N GLY A 455 -6.57 17.21 14.27
CA GLY A 455 -7.51 17.23 13.15
C GLY A 455 -6.90 17.04 11.77
N LEU A 456 -5.57 17.08 11.62
CA LEU A 456 -4.86 16.90 10.35
C LEU A 456 -3.89 15.72 10.42
N LYS A 457 -3.59 15.12 9.25
CA LYS A 457 -2.49 14.15 9.11
C LYS A 457 -1.39 14.77 8.26
N THR A 458 -0.14 14.68 8.73
CA THR A 458 1.00 15.16 7.96
C THR A 458 1.46 14.10 6.97
N HIS A 459 1.30 14.36 5.68
CA HIS A 459 1.68 13.44 4.62
C HIS A 459 2.73 14.02 3.66
N SER A 460 3.16 15.26 3.87
CA SER A 460 4.26 15.90 3.13
C SER A 460 5.59 15.18 3.35
N LYS A 461 6.48 15.20 2.36
CA LYS A 461 7.83 14.65 2.41
C LYS A 461 8.80 15.78 2.15
N ILE A 462 9.33 16.31 3.24
CA ILE A 462 10.23 17.45 3.23
C ILE A 462 11.32 17.27 4.27
N THR A 463 12.57 17.55 3.87
CA THR A 463 13.74 17.68 4.76
C THR A 463 14.39 19.02 4.50
N LEU A 464 14.61 19.78 5.55
CA LEU A 464 15.31 21.06 5.52
C LEU A 464 16.59 20.95 6.33
N VAL A 465 17.72 21.26 5.69
CA VAL A 465 19.04 21.41 6.31
C VAL A 465 19.43 22.88 6.27
N VAL A 466 19.76 23.44 7.42
CA VAL A 466 20.24 24.83 7.56
C VAL A 466 21.73 24.79 7.83
N ARG A 467 22.53 25.31 6.90
CA ARG A 467 23.98 25.27 6.91
C ARG A 467 24.57 26.69 6.91
N ARG A 468 25.65 26.88 7.65
CA ARG A 468 26.46 28.08 7.58
C ARG A 468 27.39 27.97 6.37
N GLU A 469 27.41 29.00 5.55
CA GLU A 469 28.28 29.12 4.39
C GLU A 469 29.11 30.39 4.52
N GLU A 470 30.14 30.58 3.72
CA GLU A 470 30.94 31.83 3.69
C GLU A 470 30.09 33.07 3.42
N THR A 471 29.02 32.90 2.61
CA THR A 471 28.10 33.96 2.23
C THR A 471 26.92 34.15 3.19
N GLY A 472 26.89 33.44 4.32
CA GLY A 472 25.79 33.45 5.29
C GLY A 472 25.07 32.12 5.43
N ILE A 473 23.83 32.15 5.90
CA ILE A 473 23.03 30.93 6.10
C ILE A 473 22.37 30.51 4.78
N ARG A 474 22.61 29.23 4.41
CA ARG A 474 21.95 28.59 3.25
C ARG A 474 21.05 27.47 3.70
N ARG A 475 19.92 27.34 3.02
CA ARG A 475 18.93 26.26 3.22
C ARG A 475 19.03 25.29 2.07
N TYR A 476 19.18 24.01 2.41
CA TYR A 476 19.14 22.89 1.48
C TYR A 476 17.88 22.08 1.75
N VAL A 477 17.14 21.76 0.72
CA VAL A 477 15.83 21.13 0.86
C VAL A 477 15.75 19.88 -0.02
N HIS A 478 15.30 18.78 0.57
CA HIS A 478 14.78 17.66 -0.18
C HIS A 478 13.25 17.69 -0.14
N LEU A 479 12.64 17.60 -1.31
CA LEU A 479 11.19 17.47 -1.51
C LEU A 479 10.91 16.16 -2.25
N GLY A 480 9.94 15.38 -1.77
CA GLY A 480 9.65 14.08 -2.37
C GLY A 480 8.16 13.79 -2.58
N THR A 481 7.87 12.96 -3.57
CA THR A 481 6.54 12.37 -3.76
C THR A 481 6.33 11.14 -2.87
N GLY A 482 7.42 10.45 -2.51
CA GLY A 482 7.45 9.20 -1.75
C GLY A 482 7.97 9.35 -0.32
N ASN A 483 7.66 8.37 0.52
CA ASN A 483 8.06 8.34 1.93
C ASN A 483 9.58 8.19 2.11
N TYR A 484 10.09 8.64 3.24
CA TYR A 484 11.46 8.41 3.70
C TYR A 484 11.64 6.97 4.20
N ASN A 485 11.54 6.02 3.29
CA ASN A 485 11.60 4.59 3.57
C ASN A 485 12.44 3.89 2.49
N ASP A 486 13.67 3.53 2.85
CA ASP A 486 14.68 2.92 1.96
C ASP A 486 14.25 1.54 1.44
N SER A 487 13.40 0.82 2.16
CA SER A 487 12.89 -0.48 1.74
C SER A 487 11.81 -0.32 0.65
N THR A 488 10.83 0.58 0.85
CA THR A 488 9.77 0.82 -0.14
C THR A 488 10.28 1.60 -1.35
N ALA A 489 11.34 2.40 -1.21
CA ALA A 489 11.98 3.11 -2.32
C ALA A 489 12.56 2.19 -3.41
N LYS A 490 12.73 0.89 -3.11
CA LYS A 490 13.14 -0.14 -4.08
C LYS A 490 11.98 -0.74 -4.87
N LEU A 491 10.74 -0.46 -4.46
CA LEU A 491 9.52 -1.06 -4.99
C LEU A 491 8.52 -0.03 -5.54
N TYR A 492 8.58 1.23 -5.08
CA TYR A 492 7.67 2.31 -5.43
C TYR A 492 8.36 3.27 -6.40
N THR A 493 7.63 3.66 -7.45
CA THR A 493 8.12 4.73 -8.32
C THR A 493 7.80 6.08 -7.69
N ASP A 494 8.84 6.83 -7.37
CA ASP A 494 8.73 8.15 -6.78
C ASP A 494 9.76 9.11 -7.34
N CYS A 495 9.48 10.41 -7.27
CA CYS A 495 10.42 11.46 -7.63
C CYS A 495 10.81 12.28 -6.40
N GLY A 496 12.07 12.66 -6.33
CA GLY A 496 12.61 13.57 -5.34
C GLY A 496 13.39 14.71 -5.98
N LEU A 497 13.42 15.85 -5.34
CA LEU A 497 14.20 17.02 -5.74
C LEU A 497 15.08 17.47 -4.59
N LEU A 498 16.39 17.55 -4.84
CA LEU A 498 17.35 18.22 -3.96
C LEU A 498 17.62 19.61 -4.53
N THR A 499 17.44 20.65 -3.72
CA THR A 499 17.56 22.05 -4.15
C THR A 499 18.12 22.94 -3.03
N CYS A 500 18.77 24.03 -3.40
CA CYS A 500 19.08 25.14 -2.49
C CYS A 500 18.45 26.46 -2.95
N ASN A 501 17.34 26.40 -3.71
CA ASN A 501 16.58 27.57 -4.11
C ASN A 501 16.12 28.34 -2.86
N ALA A 502 16.49 29.63 -2.79
CA ALA A 502 16.24 30.47 -1.61
C ALA A 502 14.75 30.57 -1.25
N LYS A 503 13.86 30.71 -2.26
CA LYS A 503 12.42 30.84 -2.06
C LYS A 503 11.78 29.54 -1.57
N ILE A 504 12.23 28.38 -2.09
CA ILE A 504 11.83 27.06 -1.59
C ILE A 504 12.34 26.87 -0.15
N GLY A 505 13.55 27.30 0.14
CA GLY A 505 14.13 27.24 1.50
C GLY A 505 13.36 28.10 2.52
N GLU A 506 12.90 29.29 2.12
CA GLU A 506 12.03 30.13 2.94
C GLU A 506 10.69 29.46 3.20
N ASP A 507 10.05 28.94 2.16
CA ASP A 507 8.77 28.22 2.29
C ASP A 507 8.94 26.94 3.15
N ALA A 508 10.03 26.20 2.99
CA ALA A 508 10.32 25.05 3.83
C ALA A 508 10.44 25.43 5.33
N THR A 509 11.05 26.57 5.61
CA THR A 509 11.12 27.11 6.98
C THR A 509 9.71 27.43 7.49
N ALA A 510 8.88 28.07 6.67
CA ALA A 510 7.48 28.41 7.00
C ALA A 510 6.63 27.15 7.24
N VAL A 511 6.81 26.08 6.43
CA VAL A 511 6.14 24.78 6.64
C VAL A 511 6.46 24.23 8.02
N PHE A 512 7.73 24.17 8.43
CA PHE A 512 8.09 23.64 9.75
C PHE A 512 7.61 24.55 10.90
N ASN A 513 7.57 25.86 10.73
CA ASN A 513 6.99 26.75 11.72
C ASN A 513 5.47 26.57 11.84
N MET A 514 4.78 26.32 10.73
CA MET A 514 3.35 25.94 10.74
C MET A 514 3.14 24.61 11.48
N LEU A 515 3.97 23.61 11.21
CA LEU A 515 3.85 22.29 11.82
C LEU A 515 4.20 22.26 13.32
N SER A 516 5.09 23.13 13.80
CA SER A 516 5.59 23.13 15.18
C SER A 516 4.97 24.20 16.06
N GLY A 517 4.57 25.34 15.50
CA GLY A 517 4.20 26.52 16.25
C GLY A 517 2.80 27.07 15.95
N TYR A 518 1.98 26.36 15.16
CA TYR A 518 0.66 26.83 14.71
C TYR A 518 0.71 28.20 14.02
N SER A 519 1.84 28.51 13.35
CA SER A 519 2.01 29.75 12.59
C SER A 519 1.47 29.57 11.18
N GLU A 520 0.46 30.34 10.80
CA GLU A 520 -0.06 30.38 9.45
C GLU A 520 0.70 31.43 8.64
N PRO A 521 1.42 31.04 7.56
CA PRO A 521 2.07 32.01 6.68
C PRO A 521 1.02 32.81 5.88
N ASP A 522 1.24 34.10 5.70
CA ASP A 522 0.37 34.96 4.90
C ASP A 522 0.39 34.59 3.41
N ARG A 523 1.51 34.04 2.94
CA ARG A 523 1.72 33.67 1.54
C ARG A 523 2.83 32.61 1.40
N TRP A 524 2.81 31.90 0.29
CA TRP A 524 3.87 31.00 -0.17
C TRP A 524 4.59 31.59 -1.38
N ASN A 525 5.91 31.43 -1.46
CA ASN A 525 6.69 31.89 -2.61
C ASN A 525 6.58 30.92 -3.79
N LYS A 526 6.77 29.60 -3.52
CA LYS A 526 6.85 28.52 -4.51
C LYS A 526 6.01 27.32 -4.15
N LEU A 527 5.98 26.92 -2.89
CA LEU A 527 5.27 25.73 -2.45
C LEU A 527 3.75 25.92 -2.50
N ILE A 528 3.05 24.88 -2.89
CA ILE A 528 1.59 24.81 -2.86
C ILE A 528 1.23 23.85 -1.72
N VAL A 529 0.66 24.36 -0.64
CA VAL A 529 0.46 23.62 0.60
C VAL A 529 -1.04 23.38 0.85
N ALA A 530 -1.40 22.15 1.21
CA ALA A 530 -2.72 21.81 1.73
C ALA A 530 -2.70 21.89 3.29
N PRO A 531 -3.89 22.13 3.93
CA PRO A 531 -5.23 22.08 3.34
C PRO A 531 -5.75 23.39 2.73
N LEU A 532 -5.16 24.56 3.00
CA LEU A 532 -5.82 25.85 2.75
C LEU A 532 -5.67 26.37 1.30
N TRP A 533 -4.57 26.09 0.62
CA TRP A 533 -4.24 26.75 -0.66
C TRP A 533 -4.21 25.83 -1.88
N MET A 534 -3.96 24.52 -1.68
CA MET A 534 -3.67 23.62 -2.78
C MET A 534 -4.85 23.41 -3.73
N LYS A 535 -6.05 23.20 -3.20
CA LYS A 535 -7.25 22.98 -4.01
C LYS A 535 -7.54 24.17 -4.92
N ASP A 536 -7.53 25.37 -4.36
CA ASP A 536 -7.79 26.61 -5.10
C ASP A 536 -6.73 26.85 -6.19
N ARG A 537 -5.45 26.54 -5.90
CA ARG A 537 -4.39 26.67 -6.91
C ARG A 537 -4.61 25.72 -8.08
N PHE A 538 -4.96 24.45 -7.85
CA PHE A 538 -5.26 23.52 -8.92
C PHE A 538 -6.50 23.93 -9.72
N LEU A 539 -7.57 24.36 -9.07
CA LEU A 539 -8.76 24.88 -9.75
C LEU A 539 -8.42 26.08 -10.63
N HIS A 540 -7.55 26.96 -10.15
CA HIS A 540 -7.08 28.11 -10.93
C HIS A 540 -6.27 27.69 -12.16
N LEU A 541 -5.33 26.76 -12.03
CA LEU A 541 -4.53 26.24 -13.14
C LEU A 541 -5.40 25.57 -14.21
N ILE A 542 -6.40 24.78 -13.80
CA ILE A 542 -7.36 24.15 -14.72
C ILE A 542 -8.20 25.23 -15.42
N ALA A 543 -8.63 26.26 -14.68
CA ALA A 543 -9.40 27.37 -15.26
C ALA A 543 -8.60 28.19 -16.30
N MET A 544 -7.30 28.35 -16.08
CA MET A 544 -6.43 29.02 -17.07
C MET A 544 -6.35 28.23 -18.37
N GLU A 545 -6.20 26.90 -18.31
CA GLU A 545 -6.21 26.06 -19.52
C GLU A 545 -7.56 26.13 -20.24
N GLU A 546 -8.69 26.14 -19.50
CA GLU A 546 -10.02 26.33 -20.07
C GLU A 546 -10.13 27.69 -20.81
N GLU A 547 -9.60 28.77 -20.26
CA GLU A 547 -9.59 30.07 -20.90
C GLU A 547 -8.77 30.10 -22.18
N HIS A 548 -7.59 29.44 -22.19
CA HIS A 548 -6.77 29.28 -23.39
C HIS A 548 -7.54 28.52 -24.48
N ALA A 549 -8.19 27.41 -24.14
CA ALA A 549 -8.99 26.64 -25.09
C ALA A 549 -10.17 27.45 -25.65
N LYS A 550 -10.90 28.20 -24.83
CA LYS A 550 -12.00 29.10 -25.26
C LYS A 550 -11.53 30.19 -26.22
N LYS A 551 -10.26 30.59 -26.14
CA LYS A 551 -9.63 31.54 -27.08
C LYS A 551 -9.09 30.86 -28.33
N GLY A 552 -9.33 29.55 -28.53
CA GLY A 552 -8.81 28.77 -29.66
C GLY A 552 -7.31 28.49 -29.60
N GLN A 553 -6.70 28.69 -28.42
CA GLN A 553 -5.29 28.42 -28.18
C GLN A 553 -5.09 26.94 -27.78
N LYS A 554 -3.88 26.42 -28.01
CA LYS A 554 -3.51 25.10 -27.49
C LYS A 554 -3.60 25.08 -25.98
N ALA A 555 -4.28 24.08 -25.43
CA ALA A 555 -4.40 23.85 -24.01
C ALA A 555 -4.26 22.35 -23.70
N HIS A 556 -3.47 22.00 -22.70
CA HIS A 556 -3.17 20.62 -22.39
C HIS A 556 -2.84 20.42 -20.91
N ILE A 557 -3.49 19.46 -20.28
CA ILE A 557 -3.23 19.02 -18.90
C ILE A 557 -2.77 17.57 -18.92
N ILE A 558 -1.67 17.28 -18.24
CA ILE A 558 -1.28 15.91 -17.91
C ILE A 558 -1.19 15.79 -16.40
N ALA A 559 -1.87 14.81 -15.80
CA ALA A 559 -1.81 14.61 -14.36
C ALA A 559 -1.62 13.14 -14.01
N LYS A 560 -0.52 12.86 -13.30
CA LYS A 560 -0.20 11.54 -12.76
C LYS A 560 -0.43 11.55 -11.26
N MET A 561 -1.18 10.56 -10.75
CA MET A 561 -1.44 10.41 -9.32
C MET A 561 -1.94 8.99 -8.98
N ASN A 562 -2.10 8.70 -7.69
CA ASN A 562 -2.65 7.40 -7.29
C ASN A 562 -4.18 7.36 -7.35
N SER A 563 -4.84 8.45 -7.00
CA SER A 563 -6.31 8.49 -6.90
C SER A 563 -6.89 9.86 -7.27
N LEU A 564 -8.00 9.85 -7.98
CA LEU A 564 -8.78 11.02 -8.38
C LEU A 564 -10.23 10.88 -7.90
N CYS A 565 -10.60 11.62 -6.85
CA CYS A 565 -11.92 11.53 -6.21
C CYS A 565 -12.50 12.88 -5.79
N ASP A 566 -11.76 14.00 -5.91
CA ASP A 566 -12.29 15.30 -5.51
C ASP A 566 -13.37 15.77 -6.51
N ARG A 567 -14.56 16.06 -5.98
CA ARG A 567 -15.73 16.44 -6.79
C ARG A 567 -15.49 17.71 -7.60
N ASP A 568 -14.86 18.71 -6.99
CA ASP A 568 -14.69 20.01 -7.61
C ASP A 568 -13.60 19.97 -8.68
N ILE A 569 -12.51 19.28 -8.41
CA ILE A 569 -11.43 19.05 -9.40
C ILE A 569 -11.96 18.25 -10.60
N ILE A 570 -12.72 17.18 -10.38
CA ILE A 570 -13.31 16.40 -11.48
C ILE A 570 -14.27 17.26 -12.31
N ALA A 571 -15.14 18.05 -11.66
CA ALA A 571 -16.04 18.95 -12.35
C ALA A 571 -15.31 20.04 -13.14
N ALA A 572 -14.18 20.55 -12.62
CA ALA A 572 -13.33 21.50 -13.33
C ALA A 572 -12.66 20.86 -14.56
N LEU A 573 -12.18 19.61 -14.46
CA LEU A 573 -11.66 18.87 -15.61
C LEU A 573 -12.72 18.64 -16.69
N TYR A 574 -13.97 18.38 -16.30
CA TYR A 574 -15.09 18.28 -17.24
C TYR A 574 -15.37 19.60 -17.95
N SER A 575 -15.40 20.72 -17.21
CA SER A 575 -15.57 22.05 -17.80
C SER A 575 -14.45 22.37 -18.80
N ALA A 576 -13.20 22.09 -18.42
CA ALA A 576 -12.05 22.29 -19.29
C ALA A 576 -12.10 21.39 -20.54
N SER A 577 -12.47 20.12 -20.40
CA SER A 577 -12.65 19.20 -21.53
C SER A 577 -13.76 19.66 -22.46
N ALA A 578 -14.91 20.09 -21.95
CA ALA A 578 -16.01 20.64 -22.74
C ALA A 578 -15.61 21.91 -23.51
N ALA A 579 -14.64 22.68 -23.00
CA ALA A 579 -14.06 23.85 -23.67
C ALA A 579 -13.00 23.49 -24.72
N GLY A 580 -12.58 22.21 -24.84
CA GLY A 580 -11.60 21.74 -25.82
C GLY A 580 -10.19 21.50 -25.28
N VAL A 581 -9.98 21.56 -23.97
CA VAL A 581 -8.68 21.22 -23.36
C VAL A 581 -8.42 19.73 -23.52
N LYS A 582 -7.25 19.36 -24.04
CA LYS A 582 -6.78 17.97 -24.02
C LYS A 582 -6.34 17.59 -22.62
N ILE A 583 -6.84 16.50 -22.08
CA ILE A 583 -6.55 16.04 -20.72
C ILE A 583 -6.13 14.58 -20.74
N ASP A 584 -4.90 14.33 -20.32
CA ASP A 584 -4.33 12.99 -20.22
C ASP A 584 -4.04 12.66 -18.74
N LEU A 585 -4.73 11.66 -18.19
CA LEU A 585 -4.63 11.28 -16.79
C LEU A 585 -3.95 9.91 -16.65
N ILE A 586 -2.96 9.82 -15.75
CA ILE A 586 -2.30 8.57 -15.37
C ILE A 586 -2.69 8.27 -13.92
N ILE A 587 -3.74 7.46 -13.74
CA ILE A 587 -4.33 7.17 -12.43
C ILE A 587 -4.11 5.68 -12.11
N ARG A 588 -3.24 5.38 -11.16
CA ARG A 588 -2.93 4.00 -10.79
C ARG A 588 -4.15 3.24 -10.24
N GLY A 589 -4.84 3.82 -9.27
CA GLY A 589 -5.88 3.15 -8.47
C GLY A 589 -7.27 3.71 -8.73
N ILE A 590 -7.81 4.40 -7.73
CA ILE A 590 -9.19 4.90 -7.73
C ILE A 590 -9.34 6.08 -8.70
N CYS A 591 -10.36 5.99 -9.57
CA CYS A 591 -10.76 7.07 -10.45
C CYS A 591 -12.28 7.22 -10.42
N CYS A 592 -12.76 8.30 -9.81
CA CYS A 592 -14.20 8.61 -9.78
C CYS A 592 -14.68 9.37 -11.02
N LEU A 593 -13.77 9.78 -11.91
CA LEU A 593 -14.09 10.42 -13.19
C LEU A 593 -14.58 9.38 -14.20
N LYS A 594 -15.59 9.75 -15.00
CA LYS A 594 -16.07 9.00 -16.18
C LYS A 594 -15.52 9.62 -17.46
N VAL A 595 -15.07 8.77 -18.38
CA VAL A 595 -14.65 9.18 -19.72
C VAL A 595 -15.74 8.93 -20.75
N GLY A 596 -15.65 9.57 -21.93
CA GLY A 596 -16.51 9.32 -23.06
C GLY A 596 -17.94 9.83 -22.90
N ILE A 597 -18.22 10.76 -21.98
CA ILE A 597 -19.50 11.41 -21.84
C ILE A 597 -19.60 12.50 -22.94
N PRO A 598 -20.59 12.42 -23.87
CA PRO A 598 -20.73 13.39 -24.96
C PRO A 598 -20.85 14.83 -24.45
N GLY A 599 -20.04 15.74 -25.02
CA GLY A 599 -20.01 17.17 -24.67
C GLY A 599 -19.40 17.46 -23.27
N VAL A 600 -18.88 16.46 -22.58
CA VAL A 600 -18.34 16.61 -21.21
C VAL A 600 -16.91 16.08 -21.09
N SER A 601 -16.66 14.82 -21.40
CA SER A 601 -15.35 14.18 -21.16
C SER A 601 -14.73 13.54 -22.41
N GLU A 602 -15.09 14.01 -23.60
CA GLU A 602 -14.58 13.50 -24.89
C GLU A 602 -13.08 13.74 -25.07
N ASN A 603 -12.55 14.80 -24.46
CA ASN A 603 -11.14 15.17 -24.53
C ASN A 603 -10.31 14.64 -23.35
N ILE A 604 -10.89 13.75 -22.53
CA ILE A 604 -10.21 13.16 -21.36
C ILE A 604 -9.86 11.69 -21.67
N THR A 605 -8.59 11.35 -21.53
CA THR A 605 -8.12 9.97 -21.49
C THR A 605 -7.59 9.61 -20.10
N VAL A 606 -7.89 8.40 -19.64
CA VAL A 606 -7.40 7.88 -18.37
C VAL A 606 -6.70 6.56 -18.60
N ARG A 607 -5.46 6.47 -18.15
CA ARG A 607 -4.68 5.22 -18.14
C ARG A 607 -4.26 4.84 -16.73
N SER A 608 -4.10 3.56 -16.50
CA SER A 608 -3.57 2.97 -15.28
C SER A 608 -2.41 2.06 -15.63
N ILE A 609 -1.30 2.18 -14.93
CA ILE A 609 -0.12 1.33 -15.09
C ILE A 609 0.03 0.49 -13.83
N VAL A 610 0.02 -0.84 -13.99
CA VAL A 610 0.31 -1.82 -12.95
C VAL A 610 1.42 -2.72 -13.46
N GLY A 611 2.50 -2.85 -12.71
CA GLY A 611 3.68 -3.59 -13.12
C GLY A 611 4.52 -4.02 -11.91
N ASN A 612 5.81 -4.26 -12.14
CA ASN A 612 6.74 -4.74 -11.12
C ASN A 612 6.94 -3.75 -9.98
N PHE A 613 6.87 -2.45 -10.28
CA PHE A 613 6.96 -1.37 -9.32
C PHE A 613 5.59 -0.72 -9.13
N LEU A 614 5.32 -0.27 -7.92
CA LEU A 614 4.09 0.44 -7.61
C LEU A 614 4.21 1.89 -8.10
N GLU A 615 3.38 2.27 -9.08
CA GLU A 615 3.31 3.65 -9.54
C GLU A 615 2.78 4.56 -8.41
N HIS A 616 3.63 5.47 -7.92
CA HIS A 616 3.32 6.25 -6.71
C HIS A 616 3.58 7.75 -6.85
N ALA A 617 4.46 8.18 -7.75
CA ALA A 617 4.76 9.59 -7.98
C ALA A 617 3.51 10.39 -8.39
N ARG A 618 3.46 11.67 -7.95
CA ARG A 618 2.46 12.62 -8.41
C ARG A 618 3.19 13.71 -9.18
N ILE A 619 2.76 13.90 -10.44
CA ILE A 619 3.33 14.86 -11.38
C ILE A 619 2.17 15.54 -12.11
N PHE A 620 2.21 16.86 -12.19
CA PHE A 620 1.18 17.66 -12.82
C PHE A 620 1.81 18.60 -13.85
N TYR A 621 1.25 18.61 -15.04
CA TYR A 621 1.69 19.47 -16.14
C TYR A 621 0.52 20.29 -16.68
N PHE A 622 0.76 21.58 -16.89
CA PHE A 622 -0.13 22.53 -17.53
C PHE A 622 0.61 23.25 -18.64
N TYR A 623 -0.01 23.36 -19.83
CA TYR A 623 0.61 23.99 -20.99
C TYR A 623 0.73 25.51 -20.86
N SER A 624 -0.17 26.15 -20.11
CA SER A 624 -0.16 27.57 -19.72
C SER A 624 0.17 28.54 -20.86
N GLY A 625 -0.49 28.33 -22.04
CA GLY A 625 -0.28 29.19 -23.21
C GLY A 625 1.13 29.12 -23.83
N GLY A 626 1.89 28.05 -23.56
CA GLY A 626 3.28 27.86 -24.01
C GLY A 626 4.33 28.13 -22.93
N ASN A 627 3.92 28.63 -21.76
CA ASN A 627 4.80 28.76 -20.60
C ASN A 627 4.60 27.55 -19.67
N GLU A 628 5.07 26.39 -20.13
CA GLU A 628 4.84 25.10 -19.52
C GLU A 628 5.18 25.05 -18.03
N GLU A 629 4.18 24.74 -17.20
CA GLU A 629 4.33 24.58 -15.76
C GLU A 629 4.31 23.09 -15.39
N VAL A 630 5.32 22.64 -14.63
CA VAL A 630 5.44 21.28 -14.13
C VAL A 630 5.57 21.29 -12.62
N PHE A 631 4.79 20.45 -11.97
CA PHE A 631 4.79 20.30 -10.52
C PHE A 631 4.95 18.83 -10.12
N MET A 632 5.59 18.60 -8.97
CA MET A 632 5.63 17.31 -8.30
C MET A 632 5.15 17.45 -6.86
N GLY A 633 4.71 16.37 -6.22
CA GLY A 633 4.30 16.48 -4.83
C GLY A 633 3.75 15.22 -4.19
N SER A 634 3.24 15.39 -2.97
CA SER A 634 2.74 14.31 -2.14
C SER A 634 1.23 14.06 -2.26
N ALA A 635 0.48 15.00 -2.85
CA ALA A 635 -0.98 15.00 -2.87
C ALA A 635 -1.59 14.30 -4.08
N ASP A 636 -2.57 13.45 -3.84
CA ASP A 636 -3.56 13.04 -4.83
C ASP A 636 -4.73 14.05 -4.87
N TRP A 637 -5.48 14.10 -5.96
CA TRP A 637 -6.70 14.90 -6.04
C TRP A 637 -7.87 14.19 -5.35
N MET A 638 -7.78 14.11 -4.03
CA MET A 638 -8.76 13.53 -3.13
C MET A 638 -9.15 14.52 -2.03
N PRO A 639 -10.41 14.54 -1.55
CA PRO A 639 -10.82 15.46 -0.47
C PRO A 639 -9.91 15.36 0.76
N ARG A 640 -9.55 14.13 1.17
CA ARG A 640 -8.67 13.94 2.33
C ARG A 640 -7.27 14.55 2.16
N ASN A 641 -6.70 14.53 0.94
CA ASN A 641 -5.40 15.12 0.66
C ASN A 641 -5.48 16.64 0.61
N LEU A 642 -6.55 17.17 0.00
CA LEU A 642 -6.70 18.60 -0.25
C LEU A 642 -7.24 19.36 0.97
N GLU A 643 -7.97 18.69 1.90
CA GLU A 643 -8.72 19.34 2.98
C GLU A 643 -8.41 18.81 4.40
N LYS A 644 -7.83 17.60 4.53
CA LYS A 644 -7.62 16.92 5.83
C LYS A 644 -6.18 16.48 6.08
N ARG A 645 -5.26 16.90 5.21
CA ARG A 645 -3.84 16.56 5.33
C ARG A 645 -2.95 17.75 5.06
N VAL A 646 -1.78 17.75 5.68
CA VAL A 646 -0.69 18.62 5.27
C VAL A 646 0.05 17.92 4.13
N GLU A 647 -0.08 18.48 2.94
CA GLU A 647 0.56 18.01 1.70
C GLU A 647 1.36 19.14 1.09
N ILE A 648 2.37 18.80 0.30
CA ILE A 648 3.19 19.76 -0.42
C ILE A 648 3.24 19.37 -1.89
N VAL A 649 3.01 20.35 -2.75
CA VAL A 649 3.30 20.30 -4.18
C VAL A 649 4.27 21.44 -4.48
N PHE A 650 5.26 21.19 -5.31
CA PHE A 650 6.34 22.12 -5.61
C PHE A 650 6.60 22.20 -7.11
N PRO A 651 6.93 23.40 -7.65
CA PRO A 651 7.24 23.59 -9.05
C PRO A 651 8.61 23.01 -9.39
N VAL A 652 8.76 22.55 -10.62
CA VAL A 652 10.04 22.17 -11.23
C VAL A 652 10.46 23.32 -12.13
N GLU A 653 11.38 24.15 -11.66
CA GLU A 653 11.77 25.41 -12.33
C GLU A 653 13.03 25.28 -13.18
N ASP A 654 13.94 24.37 -12.81
CA ASP A 654 15.11 24.08 -13.63
C ASP A 654 14.69 23.45 -14.96
N GLU A 655 15.10 24.07 -16.07
CA GLU A 655 14.67 23.67 -17.42
C GLU A 655 15.15 22.29 -17.83
N GLN A 656 16.32 21.84 -17.32
CA GLN A 656 16.82 20.50 -17.60
C GLN A 656 16.01 19.45 -16.81
N ILE A 657 15.78 19.71 -15.52
CA ILE A 657 14.95 18.84 -14.66
C ILE A 657 13.51 18.78 -15.20
N LYS A 658 12.96 19.91 -15.64
CA LYS A 658 11.64 19.98 -16.27
C LYS A 658 11.54 19.03 -17.47
N LYS A 659 12.53 19.05 -18.35
CA LYS A 659 12.59 18.14 -19.51
C LYS A 659 12.65 16.66 -19.08
N GLU A 660 13.41 16.35 -18.02
CA GLU A 660 13.48 14.98 -17.49
C GLU A 660 12.16 14.52 -16.88
N VAL A 661 11.47 15.37 -16.14
CA VAL A 661 10.14 15.05 -15.59
C VAL A 661 9.10 14.91 -16.70
N MET A 662 9.15 15.75 -17.73
CA MET A 662 8.29 15.62 -18.91
C MET A 662 8.58 14.33 -19.68
N HIS A 663 9.85 13.91 -19.78
CA HIS A 663 10.22 12.64 -20.37
C HIS A 663 9.61 11.44 -19.61
N ILE A 664 9.55 11.50 -18.26
CA ILE A 664 8.87 10.47 -17.46
C ILE A 664 7.40 10.36 -17.88
N LEU A 665 6.69 11.46 -17.98
CA LEU A 665 5.29 11.47 -18.40
C LEU A 665 5.13 10.95 -19.85
N ASP A 666 6.00 11.38 -20.78
CA ASP A 666 5.94 10.97 -22.19
C ASP A 666 6.12 9.46 -22.36
N ILE A 667 7.09 8.85 -21.70
CA ILE A 667 7.31 7.39 -21.74
C ILE A 667 6.12 6.65 -21.13
N GLN A 668 5.57 7.12 -20.01
CA GLN A 668 4.38 6.51 -19.41
C GLN A 668 3.13 6.67 -20.28
N MET A 669 3.00 7.78 -21.01
CA MET A 669 1.94 7.97 -22.00
C MET A 669 2.07 7.04 -23.20
N LYS A 670 3.27 6.61 -23.54
CA LYS A 670 3.56 5.66 -24.63
C LYS A 670 3.45 4.20 -24.17
N ASP A 671 3.36 3.92 -22.85
CA ASP A 671 3.25 2.55 -22.35
C ASP A 671 2.04 1.84 -22.95
N ASN A 672 2.29 0.75 -23.68
CA ASN A 672 1.27 -0.09 -24.29
C ASN A 672 1.38 -1.56 -23.85
N VAL A 673 2.29 -1.86 -22.92
CA VAL A 673 2.50 -3.21 -22.38
C VAL A 673 1.78 -3.34 -21.03
N LYS A 674 2.06 -2.44 -20.10
CA LYS A 674 1.51 -2.45 -18.74
C LYS A 674 0.29 -1.56 -18.57
N ALA A 675 0.14 -0.52 -19.38
CA ALA A 675 -1.01 0.36 -19.30
C ALA A 675 -2.34 -0.35 -19.59
N SER A 676 -3.39 0.14 -18.95
CA SER A 676 -4.80 -0.17 -19.23
C SER A 676 -5.57 1.15 -19.37
N ILE A 677 -6.45 1.24 -20.33
CA ILE A 677 -7.20 2.46 -20.68
C ILE A 677 -8.64 2.34 -20.16
N LEU A 678 -9.08 3.32 -19.40
CA LEU A 678 -10.46 3.40 -18.93
C LEU A 678 -11.42 3.63 -20.10
N GLN A 679 -12.50 2.85 -20.15
CA GLN A 679 -13.56 2.93 -21.15
C GLN A 679 -14.79 3.65 -20.58
N ALA A 680 -15.70 4.08 -21.47
CA ALA A 680 -16.93 4.79 -21.11
C ALA A 680 -17.85 3.95 -20.19
N ASP A 681 -17.85 2.64 -20.32
CA ASP A 681 -18.59 1.71 -19.45
C ASP A 681 -17.94 1.48 -18.07
N GLY A 682 -16.76 2.07 -17.83
CA GLY A 682 -16.01 1.94 -16.58
C GLY A 682 -15.05 0.75 -16.53
N THR A 683 -14.97 -0.05 -17.59
CA THR A 683 -13.99 -1.13 -17.70
C THR A 683 -12.60 -0.59 -18.09
N TYR A 684 -11.57 -1.42 -17.93
CA TYR A 684 -10.21 -1.09 -18.37
C TYR A 684 -9.75 -2.11 -19.42
N THR A 685 -9.28 -1.61 -20.55
CA THR A 685 -8.80 -2.43 -21.66
C THR A 685 -7.32 -2.16 -21.97
N LYS A 686 -6.59 -3.20 -22.40
CA LYS A 686 -5.20 -3.00 -22.84
C LYS A 686 -5.15 -2.20 -24.15
N PRO A 687 -4.15 -1.31 -24.34
CA PRO A 687 -3.97 -0.60 -25.60
C PRO A 687 -3.73 -1.56 -26.77
N ASP A 688 -4.16 -1.16 -27.98
CA ASP A 688 -3.84 -1.90 -29.20
C ASP A 688 -2.34 -1.80 -29.51
N LYS A 689 -1.69 -2.96 -29.58
CA LYS A 689 -0.23 -3.11 -29.80
C LYS A 689 0.14 -3.35 -31.27
N ARG A 690 -0.84 -3.63 -32.15
CA ARG A 690 -0.59 -4.02 -33.54
C ARG A 690 0.12 -2.92 -34.32
N GLY A 691 1.26 -3.24 -34.91
CA GLY A 691 2.06 -2.29 -35.69
C GLY A 691 2.74 -1.18 -34.89
N LYS A 692 2.76 -1.27 -33.57
CA LYS A 692 3.39 -0.30 -32.69
C LYS A 692 4.60 -0.91 -31.99
N MET A 693 5.61 -0.08 -31.70
CA MET A 693 6.72 -0.46 -30.84
C MET A 693 6.19 -0.76 -29.44
N LEU A 694 6.63 -1.86 -28.83
CA LEU A 694 6.27 -2.22 -27.46
C LEU A 694 7.05 -1.34 -26.50
N VAL A 695 6.32 -0.67 -25.62
CA VAL A 695 6.88 0.18 -24.57
C VAL A 695 6.33 -0.30 -23.22
N ASN A 696 7.22 -0.88 -22.39
CA ASN A 696 7.02 -1.07 -20.99
C ASN A 696 7.79 0.05 -20.26
N SER A 697 7.09 1.02 -19.71
CA SER A 697 7.72 2.21 -19.14
C SER A 697 8.68 1.90 -18.01
N GLN A 698 8.37 0.91 -17.16
CA GLN A 698 9.21 0.53 -16.03
C GLN A 698 10.52 -0.14 -16.48
N GLU A 699 10.48 -1.05 -17.45
CA GLU A 699 11.68 -1.64 -18.05
C GLU A 699 12.51 -0.61 -18.82
N TYR A 700 11.84 0.32 -19.49
CA TYR A 700 12.50 1.42 -20.19
C TYR A 700 13.35 2.24 -19.22
N PHE A 701 12.78 2.67 -18.07
CA PHE A 701 13.49 3.48 -17.08
C PHE A 701 14.59 2.70 -16.36
N CYS A 702 14.41 1.39 -16.11
CA CYS A 702 15.49 0.55 -15.59
C CYS A 702 16.72 0.58 -16.50
N ARG A 703 16.52 0.36 -17.78
CA ARG A 703 17.58 0.36 -18.79
C ARG A 703 18.21 1.76 -18.93
N GLU A 704 17.37 2.78 -19.09
CA GLU A 704 17.85 4.16 -19.24
C GLU A 704 18.70 4.62 -18.05
N ALA A 705 18.28 4.33 -16.81
CA ALA A 705 19.02 4.70 -15.62
C ALA A 705 20.39 3.98 -15.54
N THR A 706 20.42 2.70 -15.90
CA THR A 706 21.67 1.93 -15.97
C THR A 706 22.61 2.50 -17.02
N GLU A 707 22.11 2.75 -18.23
CA GLU A 707 22.90 3.32 -19.33
C GLU A 707 23.47 4.73 -18.99
N ARG A 708 22.67 5.55 -18.30
CA ARG A 708 23.11 6.89 -17.86
C ARG A 708 24.21 6.82 -16.79
N ALA A 709 24.15 5.84 -15.90
CA ALA A 709 25.16 5.65 -14.86
C ALA A 709 26.48 5.06 -15.40
N GLU A 710 26.39 4.26 -16.50
CA GLU A 710 27.58 3.65 -17.14
C GLU A 710 28.31 4.59 -18.10
N LYS A 711 27.64 5.61 -18.64
CA LYS A 711 28.30 6.57 -19.52
C LYS A 711 29.36 7.33 -18.74
N PRO A 712 30.66 7.23 -19.12
CA PRO A 712 31.66 8.11 -18.55
C PRO A 712 31.21 9.56 -18.81
N LYS A 713 31.29 10.43 -17.80
CA LYS A 713 31.19 11.87 -18.04
C LYS A 713 32.21 12.18 -19.13
N GLU A 714 31.77 12.59 -20.33
CA GLU A 714 32.65 13.28 -21.24
C GLU A 714 33.29 14.37 -20.40
N GLN A 715 34.56 14.15 -20.10
CA GLN A 715 35.35 15.13 -19.37
C GLN A 715 35.30 16.40 -20.21
N GLU A 716 34.65 17.46 -19.72
CA GLU A 716 34.98 18.82 -20.07
C GLU A 716 36.41 19.12 -19.59
N ASN A 717 37.32 18.26 -19.92
CA ASN A 717 38.75 18.44 -19.80
C ASN A 717 39.30 18.99 -21.10
N SER A 718 38.81 20.13 -21.52
CA SER A 718 39.62 21.02 -22.34
C SER A 718 40.42 21.99 -21.43
N ARG A 719 41.18 21.47 -20.51
CA ARG A 719 42.39 22.18 -20.15
C ARG A 719 43.34 22.05 -21.35
N VAL A 720 43.14 22.91 -22.33
CA VAL A 720 44.18 23.17 -23.34
C VAL A 720 45.36 23.75 -22.58
N PHE A 721 46.38 22.94 -22.40
CA PHE A 721 47.65 23.42 -21.92
C PHE A 721 48.24 24.31 -23.05
N VAL A 722 48.15 25.62 -22.85
CA VAL A 722 48.85 26.58 -23.72
C VAL A 722 50.21 26.75 -23.11
N PRO A 723 51.30 26.24 -23.74
CA PRO A 723 52.64 26.51 -23.28
C PRO A 723 52.90 28.03 -23.30
N ALA A 724 53.43 28.58 -22.21
CA ALA A 724 53.91 29.94 -22.24
C ALA A 724 55.07 30.04 -23.24
N GLU A 725 55.04 31.03 -24.14
CA GLU A 725 56.16 31.33 -24.98
C GLU A 725 57.37 31.66 -24.10
N PRO A 726 58.61 31.20 -24.44
CA PRO A 726 59.76 31.57 -23.70
C PRO A 726 59.99 33.07 -23.83
N GLU A 727 60.16 33.76 -22.72
CA GLU A 727 60.63 35.15 -22.70
C GLU A 727 62.06 35.23 -23.34
N GLU A 728 62.23 36.08 -24.41
CA GLU A 728 63.50 36.37 -25.02
C GLU A 728 64.44 37.18 -24.10
#